data_60eb178d8a0650aef0ab7a654260e7af
#
_entry.id   60eb178d8a0650aef0ab7a654260e7af
#
_cell.length_a   1.000
_cell.length_b   1.000
_cell.length_c   1.000
_cell.angle_alpha   90.00
_cell.angle_beta   90.00
_cell.angle_gamma   90.00
#
_symmetry.space_group_name_H-M   'P 1'
#
loop_
_entity.id
_entity.type
_entity.pdbx_description
1 polymer ?
#
loop_
_entity_poly.entity_id
_entity_poly.type
_entity_poly.pdbx_seq_one_letter_code
_entity_poly.pdbx_strand_id
1 'polypeptide(L)'
;MTLTPRQAAVRSLAFKATTGERVSIPAESISDSYGAYVFNIEAQRKYLPGNVFKKLRRTISQGATLDPSIADSVANAMKNWAVSFGATHYSHWFQPMTGHTAEKQDSFITPTGTGTAILEFSGKELTQGEPDASSLPSGGIRVTFEARGYTAWDPMSPAFLRHSPNGVTLTIPTAFCSWTGDALDTKTPLLRSNAALDVQARRVLDLLSEPGEARAKRVFANVGAEQEFFLIDRELFYLRPDMMACGRTLFGAAPPKGQEQNDHYFATTPGRVLAFMQDLERHLWQLGIPIKTRHNEVAPAQYEMAPIYESVTVACDHNMLMMDLLHEVARAHGLKCLLHEKPYRGLNGSGKHNNYSVGTDLGHNLLDPGTNPHENLRFMIFLTALIAAVDKHQDLLRSTVASAGNDHRLGAHEAPPAIISVFMGSDLQGVIDALIAGEGHGKLDGGKLHLGVSSLPKLPRDTTDRNRTSPFAFTGNKFEFRAPGSSQSLAYPNYVLNTILAESLETIAEQIEALPKADRKNGGIQNVIRETLTLHKRILFPGDNYADAWTQEAEKRGLLNLRDTPAALGMLNDAKNVALFEKYSVLSEREWLSRTAIVSEAYMEKLRVEARVAIDMAATLFLPAGLRAQHKTADSLSAARGACEGLNLDVQINHLTKIANLISDLQESIDLLRERLGNPPVEPDPVA
;
A
#
# COMPACT_ATOMS: atom_id res chain seq x y z
N MET A 1 -6.42 47.29 -5.38
CA MET A 1 -5.40 46.27 -5.70
C MET A 1 -6.09 45.02 -6.23
N THR A 2 -5.79 44.61 -7.42
CA THR A 2 -6.22 43.34 -7.97
C THR A 2 -5.51 42.20 -7.23
N LEU A 3 -6.25 41.30 -6.61
CA LEU A 3 -5.69 40.13 -5.93
C LEU A 3 -4.93 39.25 -6.95
N THR A 4 -3.79 38.73 -6.56
CA THR A 4 -3.17 37.63 -7.32
C THR A 4 -4.08 36.39 -7.31
N PRO A 5 -3.98 35.47 -8.28
CA PRO A 5 -4.76 34.25 -8.28
C PRO A 5 -4.65 33.47 -6.97
N ARG A 6 -3.45 33.42 -6.37
CA ARG A 6 -3.21 32.80 -5.05
C ARG A 6 -3.98 33.50 -3.92
N GLN A 7 -3.93 34.83 -3.86
CA GLN A 7 -4.67 35.60 -2.86
C GLN A 7 -6.18 35.45 -3.04
N ALA A 8 -6.67 35.40 -4.27
CA ALA A 8 -8.08 35.15 -4.58
C ALA A 8 -8.50 33.75 -4.10
N ALA A 9 -7.70 32.72 -4.35
CA ALA A 9 -7.93 31.37 -3.89
C ALA A 9 -7.96 31.26 -2.35
N VAL A 10 -6.98 31.83 -1.66
CA VAL A 10 -6.93 31.88 -0.18
C VAL A 10 -8.17 32.60 0.40
N ARG A 11 -8.55 33.72 -0.20
CA ARG A 11 -9.75 34.46 0.21
C ARG A 11 -11.03 33.65 0.02
N SER A 12 -11.18 32.96 -1.11
CA SER A 12 -12.31 32.09 -1.38
C SER A 12 -12.45 30.98 -0.34
N LEU A 13 -11.35 30.35 0.05
CA LEU A 13 -11.34 29.33 1.10
C LEU A 13 -11.69 29.85 2.48
N ALA A 14 -11.22 31.04 2.84
CA ALA A 14 -11.50 31.64 4.14
C ALA A 14 -13.01 31.88 4.37
N PHE A 15 -13.76 32.21 3.32
CA PHE A 15 -15.23 32.35 3.42
C PHE A 15 -15.96 31.02 3.54
N LYS A 16 -15.42 29.92 3.02
CA LYS A 16 -16.06 28.58 3.07
C LYS A 16 -15.84 27.86 4.38
N ALA A 17 -14.73 28.13 5.06
CA ALA A 17 -14.38 27.47 6.33
C ALA A 17 -15.39 27.73 7.46
N THR A 18 -16.30 28.69 7.30
CA THR A 18 -17.29 29.10 8.31
C THR A 18 -18.67 28.44 8.15
N THR A 19 -18.93 27.72 7.09
CA THR A 19 -20.26 27.18 6.77
C THR A 19 -20.41 25.67 6.97
N GLY A 20 -19.48 25.02 7.65
CA GLY A 20 -19.63 23.61 8.01
C GLY A 20 -20.81 23.41 8.95
N GLU A 21 -21.92 22.87 8.47
CA GLU A 21 -23.00 22.38 9.33
C GLU A 21 -22.40 21.40 10.34
N ARG A 22 -22.62 21.65 11.63
CA ARG A 22 -22.32 20.68 12.67
C ARG A 22 -23.24 19.48 12.44
N VAL A 23 -22.71 18.43 11.84
CA VAL A 23 -23.42 17.15 11.78
C VAL A 23 -23.66 16.71 13.22
N SER A 24 -24.94 16.62 13.61
CA SER A 24 -25.33 16.01 14.88
C SER A 24 -24.85 14.56 14.86
N ILE A 25 -23.87 14.22 15.70
CA ILE A 25 -23.36 12.86 15.82
C ILE A 25 -24.40 12.10 16.66
N PRO A 26 -25.08 11.06 16.14
CA PRO A 26 -25.83 10.15 16.97
C PRO A 26 -24.89 9.53 18.00
N ALA A 27 -25.34 9.42 19.23
CA ALA A 27 -24.59 8.82 20.33
C ALA A 27 -24.57 7.27 20.23
N GLU A 28 -24.34 6.72 19.03
CA GLU A 28 -24.15 5.28 18.87
C GLU A 28 -22.79 4.88 19.43
N SER A 29 -22.79 3.86 20.27
CA SER A 29 -21.56 3.26 20.78
C SER A 29 -20.75 2.68 19.62
N ILE A 30 -19.45 2.95 19.56
CA ILE A 30 -18.54 2.36 18.57
C ILE A 30 -18.62 0.84 18.61
N SER A 31 -18.73 0.25 19.82
CA SER A 31 -18.85 -1.20 20.00
C SER A 31 -20.10 -1.77 19.33
N ASP A 32 -21.19 -1.03 19.29
CA ASP A 32 -22.47 -1.49 18.75
C ASP A 32 -22.53 -1.34 17.21
N SER A 33 -21.81 -0.35 16.68
CA SER A 33 -21.73 -0.09 15.23
C SER A 33 -20.61 -0.86 14.51
N TYR A 34 -19.61 -1.38 15.24
CA TYR A 34 -18.48 -2.08 14.65
C TYR A 34 -18.90 -3.37 13.95
N GLY A 35 -18.62 -3.45 12.64
CA GLY A 35 -18.97 -4.59 11.80
C GLY A 35 -20.48 -4.74 11.54
N ALA A 36 -21.29 -3.69 11.78
CA ALA A 36 -22.74 -3.72 11.56
C ALA A 36 -23.12 -4.07 10.11
N TYR A 37 -22.27 -3.67 9.17
CA TYR A 37 -22.46 -3.93 7.74
C TYR A 37 -21.60 -5.08 7.20
N VAL A 38 -21.17 -5.99 8.08
CA VAL A 38 -20.39 -7.17 7.70
C VAL A 38 -21.21 -8.43 7.97
N PHE A 39 -21.19 -9.40 7.06
CA PHE A 39 -21.75 -10.71 7.27
C PHE A 39 -20.85 -11.52 8.23
N ASN A 40 -20.71 -11.00 9.44
CA ASN A 40 -19.86 -11.48 10.51
C ASN A 40 -20.45 -12.71 11.22
N ILE A 41 -19.78 -13.18 12.28
CA ILE A 41 -20.20 -14.36 13.04
C ILE A 41 -21.64 -14.23 13.60
N GLU A 42 -22.04 -13.04 14.03
CA GLU A 42 -23.36 -12.79 14.59
C GLU A 42 -24.43 -12.84 13.50
N ALA A 43 -24.19 -12.18 12.36
CA ALA A 43 -25.06 -12.27 11.19
C ALA A 43 -25.16 -13.72 10.69
N GLN A 44 -24.02 -14.42 10.56
CA GLN A 44 -23.99 -15.83 10.18
C GLN A 44 -24.81 -16.71 11.13
N ARG A 45 -24.67 -16.51 12.44
CA ARG A 45 -25.44 -17.27 13.46
C ARG A 45 -26.94 -17.01 13.38
N LYS A 46 -27.32 -15.77 13.08
CA LYS A 46 -28.72 -15.35 12.99
C LYS A 46 -29.42 -15.87 11.74
N TYR A 47 -28.74 -15.88 10.60
CA TYR A 47 -29.35 -16.15 9.29
C TYR A 47 -29.09 -17.57 8.75
N LEU A 48 -28.10 -18.30 9.29
CA LEU A 48 -27.78 -19.66 8.84
C LEU A 48 -28.41 -20.73 9.73
N PRO A 49 -28.87 -21.85 9.14
CA PRO A 49 -29.16 -23.08 9.92
C PRO A 49 -27.91 -23.51 10.71
N GLY A 50 -28.13 -24.02 11.94
CA GLY A 50 -27.02 -24.31 12.86
C GLY A 50 -25.96 -25.30 12.36
N ASN A 51 -26.34 -26.28 11.53
CA ASN A 51 -25.41 -27.21 10.87
C ASN A 51 -24.59 -26.53 9.76
N VAL A 52 -25.21 -25.65 8.98
CA VAL A 52 -24.54 -24.84 7.91
C VAL A 52 -23.58 -23.88 8.55
N PHE A 53 -24.00 -23.19 9.63
CA PHE A 53 -23.13 -22.29 10.39
C PHE A 53 -21.86 -23.00 10.86
N LYS A 54 -21.98 -24.17 11.47
CA LYS A 54 -20.83 -24.96 11.94
C LYS A 54 -19.90 -25.36 10.80
N LYS A 55 -20.43 -25.77 9.64
CA LYS A 55 -19.64 -26.14 8.46
C LYS A 55 -18.91 -24.88 7.91
N LEU A 56 -19.59 -23.74 7.74
CA LEU A 56 -18.97 -22.50 7.27
C LEU A 56 -17.86 -22.03 8.23
N ARG A 57 -18.11 -22.06 9.55
CA ARG A 57 -17.07 -21.69 10.53
C ARG A 57 -15.85 -22.61 10.45
N ARG A 58 -16.04 -23.89 10.21
CA ARG A 58 -14.95 -24.84 9.98
C ARG A 58 -14.17 -24.49 8.70
N THR A 59 -14.86 -24.22 7.59
CA THR A 59 -14.25 -23.79 6.33
C THR A 59 -13.34 -22.57 6.57
N ILE A 60 -13.87 -21.52 7.21
CA ILE A 60 -13.13 -20.27 7.49
C ILE A 60 -11.93 -20.54 8.42
N SER A 61 -12.12 -21.30 9.50
CA SER A 61 -11.04 -21.56 10.47
C SER A 61 -9.92 -22.42 9.90
N GLN A 62 -10.23 -23.30 8.95
CA GLN A 62 -9.25 -24.17 8.29
C GLN A 62 -8.65 -23.55 7.01
N GLY A 63 -9.18 -22.42 6.53
CA GLY A 63 -8.79 -21.86 5.23
C GLY A 63 -9.10 -22.81 4.06
N ALA A 64 -10.18 -23.58 4.19
CA ALA A 64 -10.58 -24.60 3.24
C ALA A 64 -11.55 -24.05 2.18
N THR A 65 -11.73 -24.80 1.10
CA THR A 65 -12.74 -24.50 0.08
C THR A 65 -14.15 -24.65 0.68
N LEU A 66 -15.07 -23.77 0.26
CA LEU A 66 -16.47 -23.87 0.64
C LEU A 66 -17.05 -25.21 0.20
N ASP A 67 -17.69 -25.94 1.13
CA ASP A 67 -18.43 -27.16 0.81
C ASP A 67 -19.61 -26.84 -0.14
N PRO A 68 -19.63 -27.35 -1.37
CA PRO A 68 -20.72 -27.05 -2.33
C PRO A 68 -22.10 -27.33 -1.80
N SER A 69 -22.23 -28.31 -0.88
CA SER A 69 -23.53 -28.72 -0.28
C SER A 69 -24.16 -27.63 0.58
N ILE A 70 -23.42 -26.62 1.00
CA ILE A 70 -23.92 -25.49 1.81
C ILE A 70 -23.98 -24.15 1.05
N ALA A 71 -23.46 -24.10 -0.17
CA ALA A 71 -23.34 -22.84 -0.93
C ALA A 71 -24.67 -22.11 -1.10
N ASP A 72 -25.74 -22.81 -1.51
CA ASP A 72 -27.08 -22.23 -1.66
C ASP A 72 -27.64 -21.69 -0.33
N SER A 73 -27.41 -22.43 0.76
CA SER A 73 -27.87 -21.99 2.09
C SER A 73 -27.13 -20.73 2.55
N VAL A 74 -25.83 -20.64 2.26
CA VAL A 74 -25.01 -19.47 2.58
C VAL A 74 -25.43 -18.28 1.72
N ALA A 75 -25.60 -18.46 0.41
CA ALA A 75 -26.04 -17.43 -0.51
C ALA A 75 -27.41 -16.85 -0.09
N ASN A 76 -28.38 -17.71 0.16
CA ASN A 76 -29.72 -17.28 0.60
C ASN A 76 -29.67 -16.53 1.95
N ALA A 77 -28.84 -16.97 2.89
CA ALA A 77 -28.66 -16.26 4.17
C ALA A 77 -28.04 -14.88 3.99
N MET A 78 -26.99 -14.75 3.14
CA MET A 78 -26.39 -13.48 2.78
C MET A 78 -27.40 -12.53 2.13
N LYS A 79 -28.20 -13.04 1.16
CA LYS A 79 -29.25 -12.26 0.51
C LYS A 79 -30.28 -11.78 1.53
N ASN A 80 -30.81 -12.67 2.37
CA ASN A 80 -31.84 -12.30 3.34
C ASN A 80 -31.32 -11.26 4.35
N TRP A 81 -30.06 -11.41 4.78
CA TRP A 81 -29.38 -10.42 5.60
C TRP A 81 -29.27 -9.08 4.86
N ALA A 82 -28.76 -9.07 3.64
CA ALA A 82 -28.57 -7.85 2.85
C ALA A 82 -29.90 -7.14 2.55
N VAL A 83 -30.93 -7.89 2.16
CA VAL A 83 -32.28 -7.37 1.91
C VAL A 83 -32.89 -6.74 3.18
N SER A 84 -32.58 -7.26 4.38
CA SER A 84 -33.04 -6.65 5.63
C SER A 84 -32.48 -5.24 5.87
N PHE A 85 -31.40 -4.87 5.18
CA PHE A 85 -30.83 -3.51 5.12
C PHE A 85 -31.22 -2.72 3.84
N GLY A 86 -32.13 -3.27 3.03
CA GLY A 86 -32.61 -2.63 1.82
C GLY A 86 -31.75 -2.90 0.58
N ALA A 87 -30.86 -3.88 0.60
CA ALA A 87 -30.08 -4.24 -0.58
C ALA A 87 -30.97 -4.80 -1.70
N THR A 88 -30.72 -4.36 -2.93
CA THR A 88 -31.41 -4.81 -4.14
C THR A 88 -30.50 -5.56 -5.09
N HIS A 89 -29.20 -5.41 -4.92
CA HIS A 89 -28.15 -5.95 -5.77
C HIS A 89 -27.06 -6.62 -4.95
N TYR A 90 -26.33 -7.53 -5.59
CA TYR A 90 -25.04 -8.03 -5.11
C TYR A 90 -23.94 -7.68 -6.09
N SER A 91 -22.70 -7.65 -5.62
CA SER A 91 -21.51 -7.32 -6.40
C SER A 91 -20.39 -8.29 -6.10
N HIS A 92 -19.78 -8.86 -7.16
CA HIS A 92 -18.48 -9.49 -7.04
C HIS A 92 -17.42 -8.40 -7.11
N TRP A 93 -16.77 -8.16 -5.96
CA TRP A 93 -15.74 -7.13 -5.80
C TRP A 93 -14.37 -7.78 -5.82
N PHE A 94 -13.49 -7.31 -6.70
CA PHE A 94 -12.18 -7.90 -6.93
C PHE A 94 -11.10 -6.82 -7.18
N GLN A 95 -9.85 -7.23 -7.20
CA GLN A 95 -8.68 -6.35 -7.27
C GLN A 95 -7.84 -6.72 -8.50
N PRO A 96 -8.21 -6.27 -9.71
CA PRO A 96 -7.45 -6.53 -10.91
C PRO A 96 -6.06 -5.87 -10.84
N MET A 97 -5.17 -6.25 -11.78
CA MET A 97 -3.81 -5.70 -11.83
C MET A 97 -3.71 -4.22 -12.25
N THR A 98 -4.82 -3.50 -12.30
CA THR A 98 -4.88 -2.04 -12.48
C THR A 98 -4.44 -1.25 -11.26
N GLY A 99 -4.36 -1.89 -10.09
CA GLY A 99 -4.14 -1.23 -8.79
C GLY A 99 -5.38 -0.59 -8.18
N HIS A 100 -6.55 -0.73 -8.82
CA HIS A 100 -7.86 -0.28 -8.33
C HIS A 100 -8.76 -1.47 -8.01
N THR A 101 -9.87 -1.21 -7.36
CA THR A 101 -10.95 -2.18 -7.18
C THR A 101 -11.85 -2.20 -8.42
N ALA A 102 -12.47 -3.34 -8.69
CA ALA A 102 -13.45 -3.51 -9.74
C ALA A 102 -14.64 -4.29 -9.23
N GLU A 103 -15.80 -4.08 -9.82
CA GLU A 103 -17.02 -4.74 -9.42
C GLU A 103 -17.97 -4.97 -10.59
N LYS A 104 -18.77 -6.04 -10.49
CA LYS A 104 -19.93 -6.30 -11.35
C LYS A 104 -21.14 -6.46 -10.47
N GLN A 105 -22.14 -5.63 -10.66
CA GLN A 105 -23.39 -5.64 -9.89
C GLN A 105 -24.50 -6.32 -10.67
N ASP A 106 -25.13 -7.30 -10.03
CA ASP A 106 -26.33 -7.99 -10.54
C ASP A 106 -27.48 -7.82 -9.53
N SER A 107 -28.72 -7.69 -10.02
CA SER A 107 -29.87 -7.57 -9.12
C SER A 107 -30.31 -8.94 -8.61
N PHE A 108 -30.92 -8.98 -7.42
CA PHE A 108 -31.54 -10.20 -6.90
C PHE A 108 -32.86 -10.56 -7.63
N ILE A 109 -33.31 -9.78 -8.57
CA ILE A 109 -34.64 -9.90 -9.15
C ILE A 109 -34.72 -11.05 -10.15
N THR A 110 -35.71 -11.95 -9.96
CA THR A 110 -36.06 -13.01 -10.92
C THR A 110 -37.56 -12.91 -11.25
N PRO A 111 -37.91 -12.58 -12.50
CA PRO A 111 -39.32 -12.53 -12.93
C PRO A 111 -39.98 -13.91 -12.85
N THR A 112 -41.22 -13.96 -12.34
CA THR A 112 -41.96 -15.23 -12.16
C THR A 112 -42.78 -15.64 -13.40
N GLY A 113 -42.80 -14.83 -14.46
CA GLY A 113 -43.65 -15.07 -15.64
C GLY A 113 -45.12 -14.69 -15.45
N THR A 114 -45.53 -14.32 -14.24
CA THR A 114 -46.92 -13.89 -13.92
C THR A 114 -47.06 -12.38 -13.70
N GLY A 115 -46.05 -11.59 -14.10
CA GLY A 115 -45.99 -10.15 -13.87
C GLY A 115 -45.50 -9.75 -12.47
N THR A 116 -45.01 -10.70 -11.67
CA THR A 116 -44.37 -10.49 -10.38
C THR A 116 -42.91 -10.90 -10.44
N ALA A 117 -42.16 -10.63 -9.39
CA ALA A 117 -40.77 -11.07 -9.25
C ALA A 117 -40.50 -11.58 -7.85
N ILE A 118 -39.52 -12.46 -7.73
CA ILE A 118 -38.94 -12.92 -6.47
C ILE A 118 -37.49 -12.45 -6.36
N LEU A 119 -36.93 -12.52 -5.17
CA LEU A 119 -35.52 -12.23 -4.94
C LEU A 119 -34.76 -13.54 -4.75
N GLU A 120 -33.82 -13.81 -5.65
CA GLU A 120 -32.99 -15.02 -5.64
C GLU A 120 -31.51 -14.66 -5.59
N PHE A 121 -30.72 -15.54 -4.98
CA PHE A 121 -29.27 -15.53 -4.99
C PHE A 121 -28.81 -16.95 -4.69
N SER A 122 -28.23 -17.61 -5.68
CA SER A 122 -27.85 -19.02 -5.60
C SER A 122 -26.40 -19.21 -5.12
N GLY A 123 -26.07 -20.41 -4.69
CA GLY A 123 -24.71 -20.79 -4.36
C GLY A 123 -23.78 -20.72 -5.56
N LYS A 124 -24.28 -20.94 -6.78
CA LYS A 124 -23.51 -20.74 -8.01
C LYS A 124 -23.14 -19.25 -8.18
N GLU A 125 -24.10 -18.36 -8.03
CA GLU A 125 -23.89 -16.91 -8.12
C GLU A 125 -22.97 -16.39 -7.00
N LEU A 126 -23.03 -16.97 -5.79
CA LEU A 126 -22.11 -16.62 -4.71
C LEU A 126 -20.68 -17.06 -5.02
N THR A 127 -20.50 -18.28 -5.53
CA THR A 127 -19.16 -18.88 -5.69
C THR A 127 -18.48 -18.50 -6.99
N GLN A 128 -19.24 -18.15 -8.02
CA GLN A 128 -18.73 -17.84 -9.36
C GLN A 128 -19.46 -16.66 -9.99
N GLY A 129 -18.73 -15.59 -10.31
CA GLY A 129 -19.20 -14.49 -11.15
C GLY A 129 -18.52 -14.54 -12.53
N GLU A 130 -19.15 -13.93 -13.52
CA GLU A 130 -18.67 -13.86 -14.90
C GLU A 130 -18.60 -12.40 -15.39
N PRO A 131 -17.67 -11.57 -14.88
CA PRO A 131 -17.52 -10.21 -15.36
C PRO A 131 -16.93 -10.17 -16.77
N ASP A 132 -17.27 -9.12 -17.53
CA ASP A 132 -16.54 -8.81 -18.76
C ASP A 132 -15.12 -8.38 -18.41
N ALA A 133 -14.16 -9.12 -18.93
CA ALA A 133 -12.74 -8.91 -18.66
C ALA A 133 -11.97 -8.43 -19.90
N SER A 134 -12.63 -8.17 -21.02
CA SER A 134 -12.00 -7.85 -22.31
C SER A 134 -11.11 -6.61 -22.28
N SER A 135 -11.46 -5.61 -21.47
CA SER A 135 -10.70 -4.35 -21.32
C SER A 135 -9.69 -4.34 -20.18
N LEU A 136 -9.66 -5.38 -19.33
CA LEU A 136 -8.72 -5.41 -18.21
C LEU A 136 -7.32 -5.82 -18.65
N PRO A 137 -6.25 -5.26 -18.07
CA PRO A 137 -4.87 -5.62 -18.40
C PRO A 137 -4.64 -7.12 -18.18
N SER A 138 -4.01 -7.78 -19.12
CA SER A 138 -3.73 -9.22 -19.07
C SER A 138 -2.30 -9.59 -19.42
N GLY A 139 -1.46 -8.62 -19.84
CA GLY A 139 -0.06 -8.87 -20.20
C GLY A 139 0.12 -10.03 -21.21
N GLY A 140 -0.81 -10.16 -22.16
CA GLY A 140 -0.78 -11.21 -23.17
C GLY A 140 -1.31 -12.59 -22.74
N ILE A 141 -1.75 -12.77 -21.49
CA ILE A 141 -2.38 -14.04 -21.06
C ILE A 141 -3.67 -14.31 -21.84
N ARG A 142 -4.52 -13.29 -21.98
CA ARG A 142 -5.76 -13.40 -22.73
C ARG A 142 -5.56 -13.06 -24.21
N VAL A 143 -6.30 -13.74 -25.05
CA VAL A 143 -6.48 -13.32 -26.44
C VAL A 143 -7.62 -12.30 -26.52
N THR A 144 -7.57 -11.38 -27.48
CA THR A 144 -8.50 -10.24 -27.58
C THR A 144 -9.97 -10.61 -27.70
N PHE A 145 -10.30 -11.81 -28.18
CA PHE A 145 -11.68 -12.29 -28.28
C PHE A 145 -12.23 -12.94 -27.02
N GLU A 146 -11.39 -13.19 -26.00
CA GLU A 146 -11.85 -13.67 -24.70
C GLU A 146 -12.44 -12.52 -23.88
N ALA A 147 -13.77 -12.40 -23.86
CA ALA A 147 -14.45 -11.37 -23.10
C ALA A 147 -14.71 -11.76 -21.64
N ARG A 148 -14.72 -13.06 -21.31
CA ARG A 148 -15.07 -13.56 -19.98
C ARG A 148 -13.87 -13.75 -19.08
N GLY A 149 -14.01 -13.28 -17.81
CA GLY A 149 -13.22 -13.74 -16.69
C GLY A 149 -14.13 -14.39 -15.65
N TYR A 150 -13.54 -15.00 -14.65
CA TYR A 150 -14.24 -15.59 -13.52
C TYR A 150 -13.81 -14.95 -12.22
N THR A 151 -14.80 -14.70 -11.36
CA THR A 151 -14.55 -14.37 -9.95
C THR A 151 -14.93 -15.56 -9.07
N ALA A 152 -14.17 -15.76 -8.00
CA ALA A 152 -14.45 -16.81 -7.01
C ALA A 152 -14.44 -16.21 -5.61
N TRP A 153 -15.54 -16.42 -4.86
CA TRP A 153 -15.62 -15.93 -3.48
C TRP A 153 -14.54 -16.52 -2.59
N ASP A 154 -13.89 -15.66 -1.81
CA ASP A 154 -12.99 -16.04 -0.73
C ASP A 154 -13.74 -16.10 0.60
N PRO A 155 -14.07 -17.30 1.15
CA PRO A 155 -14.82 -17.41 2.40
C PRO A 155 -14.12 -16.81 3.63
N MET A 156 -12.81 -16.58 3.57
CA MET A 156 -12.05 -15.96 4.66
C MET A 156 -12.22 -14.45 4.69
N SER A 157 -12.63 -13.82 3.57
CA SER A 157 -12.98 -12.42 3.50
C SER A 157 -14.50 -12.27 3.58
N PRO A 158 -15.04 -11.72 4.68
CA PRO A 158 -16.48 -11.62 4.87
C PRO A 158 -17.12 -10.69 3.84
N ALA A 159 -18.31 -11.05 3.36
CA ALA A 159 -19.13 -10.14 2.55
C ALA A 159 -19.62 -8.96 3.42
N PHE A 160 -19.83 -7.82 2.79
CA PHE A 160 -20.21 -6.59 3.46
C PHE A 160 -21.22 -5.78 2.63
N LEU A 161 -21.84 -4.79 3.27
CA LEU A 161 -22.81 -3.91 2.62
C LEU A 161 -22.16 -2.57 2.27
N ARG A 162 -22.17 -2.19 1.00
CA ARG A 162 -21.85 -0.83 0.58
C ARG A 162 -23.11 0.01 0.50
N HIS A 163 -23.10 1.10 1.24
CA HIS A 163 -24.15 2.10 1.19
C HIS A 163 -23.80 3.18 0.16
N SER A 164 -24.75 3.52 -0.67
CA SER A 164 -24.69 4.65 -1.60
C SER A 164 -25.85 5.60 -1.29
N PRO A 165 -25.88 6.84 -1.84
CA PRO A 165 -26.96 7.78 -1.55
C PRO A 165 -28.39 7.25 -1.84
N ASN A 166 -28.52 6.30 -2.75
CA ASN A 166 -29.81 5.80 -3.23
C ASN A 166 -30.03 4.30 -3.04
N GLY A 167 -29.15 3.61 -2.32
CA GLY A 167 -29.34 2.17 -2.13
C GLY A 167 -28.21 1.47 -1.39
N VAL A 168 -28.38 0.18 -1.23
CA VAL A 168 -27.43 -0.73 -0.58
C VAL A 168 -27.11 -1.89 -1.53
N THR A 169 -25.85 -2.27 -1.59
CA THR A 169 -25.36 -3.41 -2.38
C THR A 169 -24.64 -4.41 -1.47
N LEU A 170 -24.97 -5.69 -1.61
CA LEU A 170 -24.19 -6.78 -1.01
C LEU A 170 -22.89 -6.93 -1.78
N THR A 171 -21.76 -6.67 -1.15
CA THR A 171 -20.43 -6.74 -1.77
C THR A 171 -19.68 -7.98 -1.29
N ILE A 172 -19.19 -8.77 -2.24
CA ILE A 172 -18.59 -10.09 -2.02
C ILE A 172 -17.14 -10.03 -2.47
N PRO A 173 -16.14 -10.12 -1.57
CA PRO A 173 -14.73 -10.16 -1.93
C PRO A 173 -14.37 -11.44 -2.69
N THR A 174 -13.81 -11.29 -3.88
CA THR A 174 -13.51 -12.42 -4.77
C THR A 174 -12.10 -12.37 -5.31
N ALA A 175 -11.54 -13.53 -5.63
CA ALA A 175 -10.42 -13.69 -6.55
C ALA A 175 -10.92 -13.54 -7.99
N PHE A 176 -10.02 -13.18 -8.92
CA PHE A 176 -10.34 -12.97 -10.34
C PHE A 176 -9.32 -13.65 -11.24
N CYS A 177 -9.81 -14.43 -12.20
CA CYS A 177 -8.97 -15.17 -13.14
C CYS A 177 -9.52 -15.10 -14.58
N SER A 178 -8.65 -15.46 -15.54
CA SER A 178 -9.00 -15.61 -16.94
C SER A 178 -9.90 -16.82 -17.17
N TRP A 179 -10.41 -16.96 -18.39
CA TRP A 179 -11.10 -18.16 -18.86
C TRP A 179 -10.29 -19.43 -18.67
N THR A 180 -8.97 -19.35 -18.81
CA THR A 180 -8.04 -20.49 -18.64
C THR A 180 -7.62 -20.74 -17.19
N GLY A 181 -8.08 -19.91 -16.25
CA GLY A 181 -7.78 -20.05 -14.82
C GLY A 181 -6.52 -19.31 -14.35
N ASP A 182 -5.86 -18.55 -15.23
CA ASP A 182 -4.70 -17.75 -14.83
C ASP A 182 -5.13 -16.57 -13.97
N ALA A 183 -4.41 -16.28 -12.90
CA ALA A 183 -4.70 -15.18 -12.00
C ALA A 183 -4.49 -13.82 -12.67
N LEU A 184 -5.54 -13.00 -12.72
CA LEU A 184 -5.54 -11.64 -13.28
C LEU A 184 -5.71 -10.56 -12.18
N ASP A 185 -5.55 -10.94 -10.93
CA ASP A 185 -5.71 -10.10 -9.76
C ASP A 185 -4.47 -10.12 -8.85
N THR A 186 -4.52 -9.36 -7.78
CA THR A 186 -3.49 -9.35 -6.74
C THR A 186 -3.83 -10.28 -5.56
N LYS A 187 -5.10 -10.68 -5.41
CA LYS A 187 -5.57 -11.50 -4.30
C LYS A 187 -5.18 -12.98 -4.47
N THR A 188 -5.29 -13.54 -5.67
CA THR A 188 -4.96 -14.95 -5.92
C THR A 188 -3.51 -15.29 -5.54
N PRO A 189 -2.47 -14.55 -6.00
CA PRO A 189 -1.10 -14.83 -5.56
C PRO A 189 -0.90 -14.61 -4.06
N LEU A 190 -1.63 -13.69 -3.44
CA LEU A 190 -1.56 -13.48 -1.99
C LEU A 190 -2.10 -14.72 -1.23
N LEU A 191 -3.22 -15.29 -1.66
CA LEU A 191 -3.78 -16.52 -1.08
C LEU A 191 -2.81 -17.70 -1.26
N ARG A 192 -2.26 -17.87 -2.47
CA ARG A 192 -1.30 -18.95 -2.78
C ARG A 192 -0.01 -18.80 -1.96
N SER A 193 0.51 -17.59 -1.79
CA SER A 193 1.71 -17.33 -0.99
C SER A 193 1.49 -17.59 0.50
N ASN A 194 0.29 -17.29 1.02
CA ASN A 194 -0.09 -17.65 2.39
C ASN A 194 -0.09 -19.17 2.60
N ALA A 195 -0.56 -19.93 1.62
CA ALA A 195 -0.54 -21.40 1.68
C ALA A 195 0.91 -21.93 1.65
N ALA A 196 1.78 -21.35 0.83
CA ALA A 196 3.20 -21.71 0.79
C ALA A 196 3.90 -21.43 2.14
N LEU A 197 3.66 -20.25 2.71
CA LEU A 197 4.17 -19.87 4.02
C LEU A 197 3.67 -20.82 5.12
N ASP A 198 2.37 -21.15 5.12
CA ASP A 198 1.78 -22.07 6.10
C ASP A 198 2.49 -23.43 6.10
N VAL A 199 2.73 -24.00 4.93
CA VAL A 199 3.38 -25.31 4.80
C VAL A 199 4.79 -25.30 5.41
N GLN A 200 5.62 -24.33 5.03
CA GLN A 200 7.02 -24.30 5.46
C GLN A 200 7.16 -23.86 6.92
N ALA A 201 6.34 -22.91 7.36
CA ALA A 201 6.34 -22.46 8.75
C ALA A 201 5.90 -23.58 9.71
N ARG A 202 4.86 -24.34 9.39
CA ARG A 202 4.45 -25.51 10.19
C ARG A 202 5.52 -26.60 10.20
N ARG A 203 6.18 -26.86 9.07
CA ARG A 203 7.31 -27.80 9.00
C ARG A 203 8.40 -27.44 10.01
N VAL A 204 8.79 -26.16 10.08
CA VAL A 204 9.74 -25.67 11.08
C VAL A 204 9.21 -25.81 12.50
N LEU A 205 7.96 -25.40 12.75
CA LEU A 205 7.35 -25.51 14.09
C LEU A 205 7.26 -26.95 14.55
N ASP A 206 6.95 -27.89 13.68
CA ASP A 206 6.92 -29.33 14.00
C ASP A 206 8.29 -29.90 14.39
N LEU A 207 9.36 -29.40 13.76
CA LEU A 207 10.74 -29.77 14.10
C LEU A 207 11.18 -29.27 15.50
N LEU A 208 10.57 -28.17 15.96
CA LEU A 208 10.84 -27.54 17.26
C LEU A 208 9.92 -28.01 18.39
N SER A 209 8.80 -28.67 18.05
CA SER A 209 7.77 -29.02 19.02
C SER A 209 8.21 -30.18 19.92
N GLU A 210 7.98 -30.04 21.21
CA GLU A 210 8.19 -31.11 22.17
C GLU A 210 6.99 -32.09 22.24
N PRO A 211 7.18 -33.34 22.66
CA PRO A 211 6.10 -34.30 22.84
C PRO A 211 5.04 -33.76 23.80
N GLY A 212 3.77 -33.76 23.36
CA GLY A 212 2.65 -33.26 24.15
C GLY A 212 2.33 -31.75 24.01
N GLU A 213 3.13 -31.01 23.29
CA GLU A 213 2.84 -29.62 22.97
C GLU A 213 1.75 -29.48 21.92
N ALA A 214 0.88 -28.47 22.06
CA ALA A 214 -0.14 -28.17 21.07
C ALA A 214 0.53 -27.70 19.77
N ARG A 215 0.18 -28.34 18.64
CA ARG A 215 0.72 -27.99 17.33
C ARG A 215 -0.17 -27.01 16.61
N ALA A 216 0.44 -26.00 16.03
CA ALA A 216 -0.26 -25.07 15.14
C ALA A 216 -0.80 -25.81 13.91
N LYS A 217 -2.07 -25.63 13.63
CA LYS A 217 -2.73 -26.18 12.43
C LYS A 217 -2.65 -25.22 11.25
N ARG A 218 -2.46 -23.94 11.53
CA ARG A 218 -2.29 -22.88 10.55
C ARG A 218 -1.27 -21.85 11.01
N VAL A 219 -0.47 -21.38 10.05
CA VAL A 219 0.38 -20.21 10.16
C VAL A 219 0.00 -19.24 9.05
N PHE A 220 -0.04 -17.97 9.34
CA PHE A 220 -0.44 -16.92 8.39
C PHE A 220 0.26 -15.62 8.69
N ALA A 221 0.48 -14.83 7.64
CA ALA A 221 0.98 -13.47 7.80
C ALA A 221 -0.13 -12.55 8.34
N ASN A 222 0.27 -11.60 9.17
CA ASN A 222 -0.54 -10.49 9.64
C ASN A 222 0.03 -9.17 9.15
N VAL A 223 -0.85 -8.23 8.81
CA VAL A 223 -0.47 -6.92 8.31
C VAL A 223 -1.31 -5.80 8.95
N GLY A 224 -0.64 -4.71 9.31
CA GLY A 224 -1.27 -3.43 9.63
C GLY A 224 -0.74 -2.37 8.69
N ALA A 225 -1.61 -1.76 7.91
CA ALA A 225 -1.25 -0.76 6.90
C ALA A 225 -1.40 0.66 7.46
N GLU A 226 -0.31 1.42 7.54
CA GLU A 226 -0.36 2.85 7.88
C GLU A 226 -0.60 3.65 6.59
N GLN A 227 -1.83 4.12 6.36
CA GLN A 227 -2.21 4.81 5.14
C GLN A 227 -1.99 6.31 5.27
N GLU A 228 -0.97 6.83 4.60
CA GLU A 228 -0.78 8.27 4.44
C GLU A 228 -1.52 8.79 3.21
N PHE A 229 -1.93 10.05 3.25
CA PHE A 229 -2.65 10.72 2.17
C PHE A 229 -2.62 12.24 2.32
N PHE A 230 -2.89 12.96 1.21
CA PHE A 230 -3.12 14.40 1.24
C PHE A 230 -4.59 14.74 1.06
N LEU A 231 -5.04 15.81 1.72
CA LEU A 231 -6.36 16.40 1.51
C LEU A 231 -6.22 17.84 1.02
N ILE A 232 -6.87 18.13 -0.09
CA ILE A 232 -6.90 19.49 -0.64
C ILE A 232 -8.33 19.93 -0.90
N ASP A 233 -8.55 21.24 -1.01
CA ASP A 233 -9.86 21.76 -1.37
C ASP A 233 -10.25 21.31 -2.79
N ARG A 234 -11.45 20.73 -2.92
CA ARG A 234 -11.94 20.16 -4.18
C ARG A 234 -12.05 21.19 -5.30
N GLU A 235 -12.39 22.44 -4.99
CA GLU A 235 -12.50 23.47 -6.02
C GLU A 235 -11.14 23.86 -6.56
N LEU A 236 -10.11 23.96 -5.68
CA LEU A 236 -8.74 24.23 -6.11
C LEU A 236 -8.16 23.08 -6.94
N PHE A 237 -8.52 21.84 -6.62
CA PHE A 237 -8.13 20.67 -7.41
C PHE A 237 -8.61 20.79 -8.86
N TYR A 238 -9.86 21.18 -9.09
CA TYR A 238 -10.42 21.30 -10.44
C TYR A 238 -9.85 22.48 -11.26
N LEU A 239 -9.13 23.40 -10.62
CA LEU A 239 -8.41 24.46 -11.34
C LEU A 239 -7.02 24.02 -11.88
N ARG A 240 -6.62 22.77 -11.62
CA ARG A 240 -5.29 22.25 -11.91
C ARG A 240 -5.38 21.02 -12.81
N PRO A 241 -5.15 21.16 -14.12
CA PRO A 241 -5.16 20.03 -15.07
C PRO A 241 -4.18 18.91 -14.68
N ASP A 242 -2.97 19.25 -14.21
CA ASP A 242 -1.98 18.30 -13.75
C ASP A 242 -2.44 17.51 -12.52
N MET A 243 -3.07 18.14 -11.54
CA MET A 243 -3.63 17.45 -10.39
C MET A 243 -4.76 16.51 -10.79
N MET A 244 -5.62 16.92 -11.74
CA MET A 244 -6.74 16.10 -12.20
C MET A 244 -6.26 14.85 -12.95
N ALA A 245 -5.25 14.99 -13.82
CA ALA A 245 -4.79 13.90 -14.68
C ALA A 245 -3.71 13.04 -14.03
N CYS A 246 -2.80 13.64 -13.24
CA CYS A 246 -1.61 12.96 -12.72
C CYS A 246 -1.63 12.77 -11.20
N GLY A 247 -2.56 13.41 -10.47
CA GLY A 247 -2.58 13.39 -9.00
C GLY A 247 -1.46 14.20 -8.34
N ARG A 248 -0.64 14.92 -9.13
CA ARG A 248 0.50 15.72 -8.68
C ARG A 248 0.62 17.02 -9.46
N THR A 249 1.33 17.99 -8.88
CA THR A 249 1.70 19.21 -9.59
C THR A 249 2.89 18.94 -10.52
N LEU A 250 2.77 19.26 -11.82
CA LEU A 250 3.88 19.25 -12.77
C LEU A 250 4.57 20.62 -12.81
N PHE A 251 3.81 21.70 -12.66
CA PHE A 251 4.28 23.06 -12.68
C PHE A 251 3.75 23.86 -11.48
N GLY A 252 4.45 24.90 -11.11
CA GLY A 252 4.02 25.86 -10.12
C GLY A 252 5.18 26.46 -9.34
N ALA A 253 4.96 27.68 -8.81
CA ALA A 253 5.90 28.30 -7.90
C ALA A 253 5.74 27.73 -6.49
N ALA A 254 6.84 27.37 -5.85
CA ALA A 254 6.85 27.03 -4.44
C ALA A 254 6.33 28.21 -3.59
N PRO A 255 5.62 27.95 -2.49
CA PRO A 255 5.28 29.01 -1.55
C PRO A 255 6.54 29.54 -0.85
N PRO A 256 6.53 30.77 -0.31
CA PRO A 256 7.65 31.32 0.46
C PRO A 256 8.00 30.48 1.70
N LYS A 257 7.03 29.77 2.26
CA LYS A 257 7.16 28.83 3.36
C LYS A 257 6.60 27.49 2.93
N GLY A 258 7.43 26.46 3.03
CA GLY A 258 7.02 25.06 2.86
C GLY A 258 6.58 24.43 4.20
N GLN A 259 7.37 23.50 4.70
CA GLN A 259 7.14 22.83 5.99
C GLN A 259 8.15 23.24 7.07
N GLU A 260 8.99 24.26 6.81
CA GLU A 260 10.00 24.74 7.75
C GLU A 260 9.39 25.38 8.99
N GLN A 261 9.91 25.05 10.18
CA GLN A 261 9.57 25.59 11.51
C GLN A 261 8.14 25.36 11.98
N ASN A 262 7.21 25.05 11.11
CA ASN A 262 5.86 24.64 11.41
C ASN A 262 5.61 23.28 10.76
N ASP A 263 6.34 22.32 11.25
CA ASP A 263 6.10 20.93 10.93
C ASP A 263 4.63 20.62 11.29
N HIS A 264 3.85 20.24 10.29
CA HIS A 264 2.43 19.97 10.45
C HIS A 264 2.18 18.80 11.42
N TYR A 265 3.13 17.91 11.56
CA TYR A 265 3.11 16.79 12.49
C TYR A 265 2.89 17.25 13.95
N PHE A 266 3.47 18.39 14.36
CA PHE A 266 3.33 18.96 15.70
C PHE A 266 2.16 19.95 15.86
N ALA A 267 1.23 19.97 14.91
CA ALA A 267 0.05 20.82 14.94
C ALA A 267 -1.20 20.04 15.35
N THR A 268 -2.23 20.76 15.78
CA THR A 268 -3.57 20.18 15.97
C THR A 268 -4.23 19.93 14.60
N THR A 269 -5.00 18.85 14.49
CA THR A 269 -5.74 18.56 13.27
C THR A 269 -6.78 19.64 12.99
N PRO A 270 -6.80 20.26 11.79
CA PRO A 270 -7.78 21.28 11.45
C PRO A 270 -9.22 20.75 11.54
N GLY A 271 -10.14 21.56 12.06
CA GLY A 271 -11.51 21.13 12.38
C GLY A 271 -12.26 20.48 11.21
N ARG A 272 -12.12 21.01 9.98
CA ARG A 272 -12.73 20.42 8.75
C ARG A 272 -12.16 19.03 8.45
N VAL A 273 -10.85 18.85 8.62
CA VAL A 273 -10.19 17.57 8.42
C VAL A 273 -10.57 16.59 9.50
N LEU A 274 -10.63 17.04 10.76
CA LEU A 274 -11.08 16.21 11.86
C LEU A 274 -12.51 15.70 11.63
N ALA A 275 -13.43 16.54 11.15
CA ALA A 275 -14.77 16.13 10.78
C ALA A 275 -14.80 15.07 9.67
N PHE A 276 -13.98 15.25 8.64
CA PHE A 276 -13.78 14.24 7.60
C PHE A 276 -13.28 12.91 8.17
N MET A 277 -12.23 12.93 9.01
CA MET A 277 -11.66 11.72 9.59
C MET A 277 -12.66 10.99 10.48
N GLN A 278 -13.44 11.72 11.29
CA GLN A 278 -14.48 11.16 12.15
C GLN A 278 -15.61 10.49 11.36
N ASP A 279 -15.96 11.05 10.23
CA ASP A 279 -16.97 10.48 9.33
C ASP A 279 -16.42 9.22 8.65
N LEU A 280 -15.20 9.29 8.12
CA LEU A 280 -14.52 8.15 7.52
C LEU A 280 -14.35 6.99 8.51
N GLU A 281 -13.90 7.25 9.74
CA GLU A 281 -13.75 6.22 10.79
C GLU A 281 -15.08 5.50 11.05
N ARG A 282 -16.19 6.22 11.09
CA ARG A 282 -17.51 5.62 11.30
C ARG A 282 -17.87 4.64 10.20
N HIS A 283 -17.66 5.03 8.94
CA HIS A 283 -17.87 4.13 7.79
C HIS A 283 -16.95 2.91 7.84
N LEU A 284 -15.66 3.12 8.17
CA LEU A 284 -14.69 2.04 8.26
C LEU A 284 -15.03 1.06 9.40
N TRP A 285 -15.40 1.54 10.58
CA TRP A 285 -15.81 0.70 11.71
C TRP A 285 -17.07 -0.12 11.39
N GLN A 286 -18.07 0.48 10.74
CA GLN A 286 -19.27 -0.24 10.32
C GLN A 286 -18.96 -1.37 9.33
N LEU A 287 -17.90 -1.24 8.52
CA LEU A 287 -17.37 -2.26 7.63
C LEU A 287 -16.36 -3.21 8.30
N GLY A 288 -16.19 -3.11 9.62
CA GLY A 288 -15.30 -4.00 10.38
C GLY A 288 -13.82 -3.67 10.23
N ILE A 289 -13.46 -2.52 9.67
CA ILE A 289 -12.07 -2.08 9.51
C ILE A 289 -11.61 -1.41 10.82
N PRO A 290 -10.63 -1.97 11.54
CA PRO A 290 -10.32 -1.57 12.91
C PRO A 290 -9.38 -0.36 12.97
N ILE A 291 -9.79 0.80 12.45
CA ILE A 291 -9.00 2.03 12.53
C ILE A 291 -8.77 2.40 13.99
N LYS A 292 -7.51 2.59 14.34
CA LYS A 292 -7.05 2.89 15.71
C LYS A 292 -6.47 4.27 15.85
N THR A 293 -5.72 4.73 14.86
CA THR A 293 -4.94 5.98 14.92
C THR A 293 -5.27 6.86 13.73
N ARG A 294 -5.33 8.16 14.00
CA ARG A 294 -5.36 9.24 13.02
C ARG A 294 -4.51 10.39 13.51
N HIS A 295 -3.74 11.02 12.66
CA HIS A 295 -2.94 12.19 13.00
C HIS A 295 -2.53 12.99 11.75
N ASN A 296 -1.94 14.17 12.01
CA ASN A 296 -1.27 14.95 10.98
C ASN A 296 0.07 14.29 10.63
N GLU A 297 0.47 14.40 9.37
CA GLU A 297 1.79 14.07 8.89
C GLU A 297 2.68 15.32 8.72
N VAL A 298 3.94 15.12 8.30
CA VAL A 298 4.95 16.17 8.26
C VAL A 298 4.60 17.29 7.29
N ALA A 299 4.16 16.96 6.07
CA ALA A 299 3.86 17.98 5.07
C ALA A 299 2.52 18.67 5.33
N PRO A 300 2.38 19.95 4.99
CA PRO A 300 1.10 20.64 5.04
C PRO A 300 0.02 19.89 4.25
N ALA A 301 -1.16 19.71 4.86
CA ALA A 301 -2.30 18.97 4.31
C ALA A 301 -2.05 17.46 4.10
N GLN A 302 -1.07 16.89 4.77
CA GLN A 302 -0.78 15.46 4.80
C GLN A 302 -1.26 14.86 6.12
N TYR A 303 -1.84 13.66 6.05
CA TYR A 303 -2.47 12.96 7.17
C TYR A 303 -2.24 11.47 7.07
N GLU A 304 -2.42 10.77 8.20
CA GLU A 304 -2.36 9.31 8.28
C GLU A 304 -3.54 8.74 9.05
N MET A 305 -3.97 7.56 8.63
CA MET A 305 -4.88 6.70 9.38
C MET A 305 -4.34 5.27 9.39
N ALA A 306 -4.28 4.66 10.58
CA ALA A 306 -3.71 3.34 10.78
C ALA A 306 -4.68 2.40 11.49
N PRO A 307 -4.97 1.20 10.92
CA PRO A 307 -5.75 0.15 11.56
C PRO A 307 -4.92 -0.69 12.53
N ILE A 308 -5.59 -1.44 13.39
CA ILE A 308 -5.00 -2.60 14.05
C ILE A 308 -4.70 -3.66 12.97
N TYR A 309 -3.64 -4.44 13.16
CA TYR A 309 -3.26 -5.51 12.23
C TYR A 309 -4.32 -6.63 12.16
N GLU A 310 -4.43 -7.21 10.99
CA GLU A 310 -5.32 -8.32 10.68
C GLU A 310 -4.58 -9.39 9.86
N SER A 311 -5.23 -10.52 9.56
CA SER A 311 -4.66 -11.47 8.60
C SER A 311 -4.42 -10.77 7.25
N VAL A 312 -3.30 -11.07 6.61
CA VAL A 312 -2.82 -10.31 5.44
C VAL A 312 -3.86 -10.18 4.32
N THR A 313 -4.68 -11.21 4.09
CA THR A 313 -5.71 -11.17 3.03
C THR A 313 -6.81 -10.16 3.37
N VAL A 314 -7.31 -10.21 4.61
CA VAL A 314 -8.34 -9.27 5.09
C VAL A 314 -7.77 -7.86 5.16
N ALA A 315 -6.55 -7.69 5.68
CA ALA A 315 -5.90 -6.38 5.75
C ALA A 315 -5.72 -5.73 4.37
N CYS A 316 -5.37 -6.52 3.33
CA CYS A 316 -5.27 -6.01 1.97
C CYS A 316 -6.63 -5.61 1.39
N ASP A 317 -7.68 -6.42 1.59
CA ASP A 317 -9.04 -6.07 1.18
C ASP A 317 -9.53 -4.80 1.90
N HIS A 318 -9.35 -4.72 3.20
CA HIS A 318 -9.71 -3.55 4.01
C HIS A 318 -8.95 -2.28 3.60
N ASN A 319 -7.67 -2.40 3.26
CA ASN A 319 -6.91 -1.25 2.78
C ASN A 319 -7.42 -0.75 1.42
N MET A 320 -7.72 -1.64 0.47
CA MET A 320 -8.30 -1.24 -0.82
C MET A 320 -9.67 -0.58 -0.64
N LEU A 321 -10.51 -1.11 0.24
CA LEU A 321 -11.80 -0.51 0.57
C LEU A 321 -11.64 0.85 1.27
N MET A 322 -10.66 0.99 2.16
CA MET A 322 -10.32 2.26 2.78
C MET A 322 -9.89 3.32 1.74
N MET A 323 -9.10 2.93 0.73
CA MET A 323 -8.70 3.85 -0.35
C MET A 323 -9.92 4.36 -1.15
N ASP A 324 -10.90 3.51 -1.44
CA ASP A 324 -12.16 3.90 -2.08
C ASP A 324 -12.93 4.91 -1.22
N LEU A 325 -13.09 4.59 0.08
CA LEU A 325 -13.82 5.44 1.03
C LEU A 325 -13.13 6.77 1.32
N LEU A 326 -11.78 6.82 1.30
CA LEU A 326 -11.03 8.08 1.39
C LEU A 326 -11.45 9.06 0.29
N HIS A 327 -11.62 8.57 -0.94
CA HIS A 327 -12.09 9.40 -2.06
C HIS A 327 -13.56 9.80 -1.94
N GLU A 328 -14.41 8.88 -1.51
CA GLU A 328 -15.86 9.07 -1.43
C GLU A 328 -16.22 10.08 -0.32
N VAL A 329 -15.72 9.84 0.90
CA VAL A 329 -15.97 10.69 2.06
C VAL A 329 -15.32 12.08 1.89
N ALA A 330 -14.11 12.17 1.32
CA ALA A 330 -13.49 13.46 1.03
C ALA A 330 -14.38 14.33 0.13
N ARG A 331 -15.01 13.71 -0.88
CA ARG A 331 -15.93 14.40 -1.79
C ARG A 331 -17.14 14.98 -1.03
N ALA A 332 -17.71 14.24 -0.08
CA ALA A 332 -18.83 14.69 0.74
C ALA A 332 -18.44 15.91 1.60
N HIS A 333 -17.20 15.99 2.07
CA HIS A 333 -16.67 17.11 2.83
C HIS A 333 -16.10 18.26 1.99
N GLY A 334 -16.33 18.27 0.66
CA GLY A 334 -15.80 19.29 -0.25
C GLY A 334 -14.27 19.26 -0.37
N LEU A 335 -13.66 18.12 -0.05
CA LEU A 335 -12.25 17.84 -0.15
C LEU A 335 -11.95 16.89 -1.33
N LYS A 336 -10.70 16.81 -1.72
CA LYS A 336 -10.15 15.78 -2.60
C LYS A 336 -9.00 15.09 -1.89
N CYS A 337 -9.11 13.78 -1.76
CA CYS A 337 -8.01 12.95 -1.29
C CYS A 337 -7.04 12.68 -2.45
N LEU A 338 -5.74 12.81 -2.17
CA LEU A 338 -4.66 12.47 -3.09
C LEU A 338 -3.87 11.32 -2.48
N LEU A 339 -3.81 10.21 -3.20
CA LEU A 339 -3.02 9.03 -2.85
C LEU A 339 -1.70 8.97 -3.64
N HIS A 340 -1.42 9.94 -4.51
CA HIS A 340 -0.13 10.01 -5.18
C HIS A 340 1.00 10.17 -4.15
N GLU A 341 2.09 9.44 -4.32
CA GLU A 341 3.22 9.37 -3.37
C GLU A 341 3.92 10.72 -3.17
N LYS A 342 3.95 11.58 -4.18
CA LYS A 342 4.62 12.89 -4.14
C LYS A 342 3.81 13.96 -4.87
N PRO A 343 2.69 14.45 -4.32
CA PRO A 343 1.87 15.46 -4.99
C PRO A 343 2.60 16.80 -5.16
N TYR A 344 3.54 17.11 -4.26
CA TYR A 344 4.26 18.37 -4.25
C TYR A 344 5.78 18.14 -4.14
N ARG A 345 6.53 18.61 -5.14
CA ARG A 345 7.98 18.53 -5.13
C ARG A 345 8.57 19.36 -3.97
N GLY A 346 9.56 18.80 -3.26
CA GLY A 346 10.25 19.47 -2.16
C GLY A 346 9.58 19.37 -0.80
N LEU A 347 8.40 18.72 -0.70
CA LEU A 347 7.74 18.40 0.56
C LEU A 347 7.81 16.90 0.82
N ASN A 348 7.48 16.43 2.04
CA ASN A 348 7.31 15.02 2.33
C ASN A 348 6.29 14.39 1.38
N GLY A 349 6.51 13.12 1.06
CA GLY A 349 5.58 12.31 0.28
C GLY A 349 4.81 11.33 1.17
N SER A 350 3.81 10.68 0.60
CA SER A 350 2.97 9.70 1.29
C SER A 350 3.35 8.28 0.95
N GLY A 351 3.50 7.47 1.98
CA GLY A 351 3.72 6.04 1.91
C GLY A 351 2.56 5.24 2.45
N LYS A 352 2.80 3.95 2.54
CA LYS A 352 1.92 2.97 3.16
C LYS A 352 2.80 1.98 3.89
N HIS A 353 3.13 2.28 5.15
CA HIS A 353 4.00 1.42 5.92
C HIS A 353 3.32 0.07 6.17
N ASN A 354 3.98 -0.99 5.75
CA ASN A 354 3.49 -2.36 5.84
C ASN A 354 4.06 -3.03 7.09
N ASN A 355 3.31 -3.01 8.20
CA ASN A 355 3.67 -3.70 9.43
C ASN A 355 3.37 -5.19 9.29
N TYR A 356 4.42 -6.00 9.09
CA TYR A 356 4.33 -7.43 8.79
C TYR A 356 4.76 -8.29 9.98
N SER A 357 3.96 -9.28 10.32
CA SER A 357 4.29 -10.33 11.29
C SER A 357 3.73 -11.69 10.86
N VAL A 358 4.14 -12.74 11.55
CA VAL A 358 3.69 -14.11 11.27
C VAL A 358 3.02 -14.67 12.53
N GLY A 359 1.77 -15.10 12.41
CA GLY A 359 0.96 -15.62 13.52
C GLY A 359 0.54 -17.07 13.32
N THR A 360 0.13 -17.71 14.41
CA THR A 360 -0.44 -19.06 14.41
C THR A 360 -1.91 -19.03 14.83
N ASP A 361 -2.66 -20.09 14.50
CA ASP A 361 -4.02 -20.31 14.99
C ASP A 361 -4.12 -20.53 16.51
N LEU A 362 -2.99 -20.70 17.18
CA LEU A 362 -2.87 -20.74 18.64
C LEU A 362 -2.69 -19.35 19.27
N GLY A 363 -2.65 -18.28 18.47
CA GLY A 363 -2.49 -16.91 18.94
C GLY A 363 -1.04 -16.50 19.22
N HIS A 364 -0.06 -17.28 18.81
CA HIS A 364 1.36 -16.92 18.97
C HIS A 364 1.81 -16.02 17.81
N ASN A 365 2.56 -14.96 18.11
CA ASN A 365 3.32 -14.19 17.13
C ASN A 365 4.75 -14.77 17.07
N LEU A 366 5.15 -15.26 15.90
CA LEU A 366 6.45 -15.91 15.70
C LEU A 366 7.62 -14.93 15.59
N LEU A 367 7.31 -13.62 15.49
CA LEU A 367 8.27 -12.51 15.55
C LEU A 367 8.28 -11.80 16.91
N ASP A 368 7.67 -12.39 17.93
CA ASP A 368 7.77 -11.88 19.31
C ASP A 368 9.02 -12.42 19.99
N PRO A 369 10.00 -11.55 20.32
CA PRO A 369 11.24 -11.96 20.96
C PRO A 369 11.03 -12.51 22.38
N GLY A 370 9.93 -12.12 23.04
CA GLY A 370 9.75 -12.38 24.46
C GLY A 370 10.77 -11.62 25.32
N THR A 371 10.95 -12.07 26.56
CA THR A 371 11.88 -11.44 27.50
C THR A 371 13.35 -11.86 27.29
N ASN A 372 13.58 -13.03 26.68
CA ASN A 372 14.92 -13.59 26.40
C ASN A 372 15.01 -14.03 24.94
N PRO A 373 15.27 -13.12 23.99
CA PRO A 373 15.27 -13.43 22.55
C PRO A 373 16.21 -14.57 22.17
N HIS A 374 17.41 -14.63 22.74
CA HIS A 374 18.44 -15.65 22.44
C HIS A 374 18.05 -17.07 22.90
N GLU A 375 17.14 -17.22 23.86
CA GLU A 375 16.60 -18.51 24.32
C GLU A 375 15.34 -18.89 23.55
N ASN A 376 14.70 -17.94 22.86
CA ASN A 376 13.49 -18.17 22.08
C ASN A 376 13.85 -18.70 20.68
N LEU A 377 14.06 -20.00 20.55
CA LEU A 377 14.45 -20.63 19.29
C LEU A 377 13.45 -20.39 18.16
N ARG A 378 12.13 -20.37 18.46
CA ARG A 378 11.10 -20.09 17.47
C ARG A 378 11.31 -18.70 16.87
N PHE A 379 11.40 -17.70 17.74
CA PHE A 379 11.67 -16.32 17.32
C PHE A 379 12.96 -16.22 16.51
N MET A 380 14.06 -16.80 17.01
CA MET A 380 15.36 -16.69 16.35
C MET A 380 15.37 -17.31 14.96
N ILE A 381 14.67 -18.43 14.75
CA ILE A 381 14.56 -19.07 13.43
C ILE A 381 13.75 -18.19 12.47
N PHE A 382 12.58 -17.71 12.86
CA PHE A 382 11.75 -16.86 12.00
C PHE A 382 12.41 -15.53 11.68
N LEU A 383 13.09 -14.93 12.65
CA LEU A 383 13.92 -13.74 12.46
C LEU A 383 15.05 -14.00 11.44
N THR A 384 15.82 -15.07 11.65
CA THR A 384 16.92 -15.47 10.78
C THR A 384 16.44 -15.76 9.35
N ALA A 385 15.33 -16.49 9.22
CA ALA A 385 14.73 -16.78 7.93
C ALA A 385 14.32 -15.50 7.20
N LEU A 386 13.75 -14.54 7.90
CA LEU A 386 13.33 -13.28 7.28
C LEU A 386 14.53 -12.41 6.87
N ILE A 387 15.58 -12.33 7.68
CA ILE A 387 16.83 -11.65 7.33
C ILE A 387 17.44 -12.28 6.06
N ALA A 388 17.53 -13.61 6.02
CA ALA A 388 18.06 -14.33 4.87
C ALA A 388 17.19 -14.13 3.61
N ALA A 389 15.86 -14.16 3.75
CA ALA A 389 14.92 -13.91 2.68
C ALA A 389 15.09 -12.50 2.07
N VAL A 390 15.19 -11.47 2.91
CA VAL A 390 15.36 -10.07 2.48
C VAL A 390 16.72 -9.88 1.80
N ASP A 391 17.79 -10.47 2.33
CA ASP A 391 19.13 -10.37 1.72
C ASP A 391 19.19 -11.06 0.35
N LYS A 392 18.62 -12.25 0.23
CA LYS A 392 18.62 -13.04 -1.01
C LYS A 392 17.78 -12.42 -2.13
N HIS A 393 16.67 -11.78 -1.76
CA HIS A 393 15.64 -11.29 -2.69
C HIS A 393 15.40 -9.78 -2.59
N GLN A 394 16.47 -8.97 -2.40
CA GLN A 394 16.42 -7.51 -2.40
C GLN A 394 15.78 -6.95 -3.68
N ASP A 395 16.11 -7.56 -4.82
CA ASP A 395 15.58 -7.22 -6.15
C ASP A 395 14.05 -7.33 -6.20
N LEU A 396 13.51 -8.45 -5.74
CA LEU A 396 12.06 -8.65 -5.68
C LEU A 396 11.39 -7.65 -4.73
N LEU A 397 11.92 -7.45 -3.53
CA LEU A 397 11.35 -6.49 -2.59
C LEU A 397 11.37 -5.06 -3.14
N ARG A 398 12.49 -4.65 -3.79
CA ARG A 398 12.57 -3.33 -4.42
C ARG A 398 11.58 -3.19 -5.57
N SER A 399 11.36 -4.22 -6.37
CA SER A 399 10.40 -4.20 -7.48
C SER A 399 8.96 -4.07 -7.00
N THR A 400 8.61 -4.59 -5.80
CA THR A 400 7.26 -4.48 -5.26
C THR A 400 6.83 -3.05 -4.96
N VAL A 401 7.77 -2.15 -4.83
CA VAL A 401 7.54 -0.72 -4.51
C VAL A 401 7.91 0.21 -5.67
N ALA A 402 8.23 -0.37 -6.82
CA ALA A 402 8.59 0.36 -8.02
C ALA A 402 7.33 0.96 -8.69
N SER A 403 7.30 2.27 -8.80
CA SER A 403 6.26 3.01 -9.53
C SER A 403 6.73 4.43 -9.83
N ALA A 404 6.17 5.04 -10.87
CA ALA A 404 6.49 6.43 -11.23
C ALA A 404 6.28 7.41 -10.06
N GLY A 405 5.22 7.23 -9.27
CA GLY A 405 4.96 8.06 -8.08
C GLY A 405 6.01 7.86 -6.99
N ASN A 406 6.41 6.62 -6.76
CA ASN A 406 7.35 6.28 -5.70
C ASN A 406 8.80 6.65 -6.05
N ASP A 407 9.17 6.71 -7.33
CA ASP A 407 10.47 7.23 -7.78
C ASP A 407 10.68 8.70 -7.37
N HIS A 408 9.60 9.48 -7.27
CA HIS A 408 9.65 10.84 -6.76
C HIS A 408 9.74 10.92 -5.23
N ARG A 409 9.32 9.87 -4.50
CA ARG A 409 9.25 9.85 -3.04
C ARG A 409 10.49 9.25 -2.39
N LEU A 410 11.00 8.12 -2.89
CA LEU A 410 12.08 7.36 -2.26
C LEU A 410 13.39 8.16 -2.16
N GLY A 411 14.10 7.99 -1.03
CA GLY A 411 15.44 8.51 -0.82
C GLY A 411 15.54 9.83 -0.06
N ALA A 412 14.43 10.41 0.40
CA ALA A 412 14.43 11.63 1.22
C ALA A 412 13.11 11.81 1.98
N HIS A 413 13.12 12.69 2.99
CA HIS A 413 11.91 13.12 3.70
C HIS A 413 11.09 11.94 4.25
N GLU A 414 11.71 11.16 5.13
CA GLU A 414 11.12 9.97 5.80
C GLU A 414 10.83 8.77 4.87
N ALA A 415 11.07 8.88 3.59
CA ALA A 415 10.99 7.76 2.66
C ALA A 415 12.35 7.05 2.52
N PRO A 416 12.41 5.71 2.65
CA PRO A 416 13.68 4.98 2.58
C PRO A 416 14.30 5.10 1.17
N PRO A 417 15.64 4.93 1.07
CA PRO A 417 16.30 4.88 -0.23
C PRO A 417 16.01 3.56 -0.97
N ALA A 418 16.49 3.48 -2.21
CA ALA A 418 16.31 2.33 -3.09
C ALA A 418 17.08 1.07 -2.65
N ILE A 419 18.08 1.20 -1.77
CA ILE A 419 18.86 0.09 -1.22
C ILE A 419 18.07 -0.59 -0.11
N ILE A 420 17.73 -1.85 -0.29
CA ILE A 420 17.08 -2.64 0.76
C ILE A 420 18.11 -2.98 1.84
N SER A 421 17.83 -2.60 3.08
CA SER A 421 18.59 -2.95 4.28
C SER A 421 17.65 -3.23 5.45
N VAL A 422 18.13 -3.93 6.46
CA VAL A 422 17.36 -4.32 7.64
C VAL A 422 17.92 -3.62 8.87
N PHE A 423 17.07 -2.95 9.63
CA PHE A 423 17.36 -2.35 10.91
C PHE A 423 16.77 -3.18 12.04
N MET A 424 17.60 -3.52 13.03
CA MET A 424 17.21 -4.40 14.15
C MET A 424 17.05 -3.68 15.49
N GLY A 425 17.49 -2.43 15.59
CA GLY A 425 17.68 -1.76 16.87
C GLY A 425 18.96 -2.24 17.59
N SER A 426 19.45 -1.42 18.53
CA SER A 426 20.74 -1.68 19.20
C SER A 426 20.77 -2.99 19.97
N ASP A 427 19.69 -3.30 20.68
CA ASP A 427 19.65 -4.43 21.61
C ASP A 427 19.59 -5.77 20.87
N LEU A 428 18.71 -5.89 19.86
CA LEU A 428 18.61 -7.13 19.09
C LEU A 428 19.79 -7.30 18.14
N GLN A 429 20.38 -6.20 17.64
CA GLN A 429 21.63 -6.25 16.89
C GLN A 429 22.75 -6.83 17.76
N GLY A 430 22.86 -6.41 19.03
CA GLY A 430 23.82 -6.97 19.98
C GLY A 430 23.65 -8.47 20.24
N VAL A 431 22.38 -8.95 20.30
CA VAL A 431 22.09 -10.39 20.42
C VAL A 431 22.55 -11.15 19.17
N ILE A 432 22.31 -10.61 17.98
CA ILE A 432 22.73 -11.22 16.71
C ILE A 432 24.27 -11.27 16.63
N ASP A 433 24.96 -10.19 16.97
CA ASP A 433 26.42 -10.09 16.90
C ASP A 433 27.09 -11.05 17.89
N ALA A 434 26.57 -11.17 19.10
CA ALA A 434 27.05 -12.13 20.09
C ALA A 434 26.84 -13.58 19.63
N LEU A 435 25.67 -13.87 19.02
CA LEU A 435 25.41 -15.21 18.49
C LEU A 435 26.33 -15.57 17.33
N ILE A 436 26.62 -14.63 16.44
CA ILE A 436 27.59 -14.82 15.35
C ILE A 436 29.01 -15.05 15.91
N ALA A 437 29.39 -14.31 16.96
CA ALA A 437 30.70 -14.49 17.66
C ALA A 437 30.78 -15.79 18.44
N GLY A 438 29.67 -16.48 18.70
CA GLY A 438 29.63 -17.68 19.55
C GLY A 438 29.71 -17.34 21.06
N GLU A 439 29.34 -16.13 21.42
CA GLU A 439 29.37 -15.61 22.81
C GLU A 439 27.96 -15.66 23.41
N GLY A 440 27.87 -15.84 24.74
CA GLY A 440 26.61 -15.69 25.46
C GLY A 440 26.23 -14.21 25.60
N HIS A 441 24.97 -13.86 25.33
CA HIS A 441 24.48 -12.52 25.54
C HIS A 441 23.61 -12.40 26.79
N GLY A 442 23.77 -11.30 27.55
CA GLY A 442 22.96 -11.03 28.74
C GLY A 442 21.50 -10.70 28.41
N LYS A 443 20.65 -10.65 29.44
CA LYS A 443 19.25 -10.23 29.29
C LYS A 443 19.19 -8.82 28.71
N LEU A 444 18.20 -8.59 27.83
CA LEU A 444 17.84 -7.25 27.39
C LEU A 444 17.40 -6.42 28.61
N ASP A 445 18.16 -5.38 28.95
CA ASP A 445 17.84 -4.51 30.08
C ASP A 445 16.96 -3.35 29.58
N GLY A 446 15.65 -3.58 29.59
CA GLY A 446 14.66 -2.57 29.26
C GLY A 446 14.54 -1.48 30.33
N GLY A 447 15.61 -0.76 30.66
CA GLY A 447 15.69 0.26 31.70
C GLY A 447 14.45 1.19 31.76
N LYS A 448 14.29 1.94 32.84
CA LYS A 448 13.19 2.92 33.00
C LYS A 448 13.71 4.32 32.71
N LEU A 449 13.00 5.06 31.89
CA LEU A 449 13.23 6.48 31.67
C LEU A 449 12.73 7.28 32.89
N HIS A 450 13.63 8.07 33.50
CA HIS A 450 13.32 9.01 34.57
C HIS A 450 13.22 10.41 33.98
N LEU A 451 12.04 10.97 33.94
CA LEU A 451 11.81 12.33 33.42
C LEU A 451 12.18 13.43 34.43
N GLY A 452 12.69 13.07 35.63
CA GLY A 452 13.10 14.02 36.66
C GLY A 452 11.95 14.71 37.37
N VAL A 453 10.71 14.34 37.13
CA VAL A 453 9.50 14.92 37.69
C VAL A 453 8.77 13.86 38.54
N SER A 454 8.52 14.16 39.80
CA SER A 454 7.93 13.19 40.74
C SER A 454 6.46 12.84 40.47
N SER A 455 5.73 13.71 39.78
CA SER A 455 4.32 13.49 39.38
C SER A 455 4.15 12.65 38.13
N LEU A 456 5.22 12.39 37.37
CA LEU A 456 5.16 11.59 36.14
C LEU A 456 5.57 10.13 36.39
N PRO A 457 4.88 9.16 35.75
CA PRO A 457 5.25 7.76 35.88
C PRO A 457 6.63 7.50 35.29
N LYS A 458 7.33 6.50 35.83
CA LYS A 458 8.55 5.98 35.23
C LYS A 458 8.17 5.21 33.96
N LEU A 459 8.58 5.70 32.81
CA LEU A 459 8.28 5.07 31.55
C LEU A 459 9.26 3.90 31.30
N PRO A 460 8.79 2.72 30.83
CA PRO A 460 9.70 1.71 30.33
C PRO A 460 10.45 2.28 29.13
N ARG A 461 11.76 2.06 29.09
CA ARG A 461 12.55 2.39 27.90
C ARG A 461 12.16 1.41 26.79
N ASP A 462 11.75 1.93 25.63
CA ASP A 462 11.58 1.12 24.44
C ASP A 462 12.98 0.69 23.96
N THR A 463 13.19 -0.62 23.83
CA THR A 463 14.45 -1.20 23.36
C THR A 463 14.55 -1.18 21.84
N THR A 464 13.47 -0.78 21.16
CA THR A 464 13.41 -0.67 19.70
C THR A 464 13.39 0.80 19.30
N ASP A 465 14.53 1.30 18.85
CA ASP A 465 14.58 2.60 18.18
C ASP A 465 13.98 2.48 16.78
N ARG A 466 13.19 3.49 16.38
CA ARG A 466 12.65 3.57 15.02
C ARG A 466 13.64 4.33 14.14
N ASN A 467 14.49 3.62 13.40
CA ASN A 467 15.29 4.25 12.36
C ASN A 467 14.38 4.58 11.16
N ARG A 468 13.94 5.84 11.06
CA ARG A 468 13.04 6.30 10.01
C ARG A 468 13.63 6.27 8.61
N THR A 469 14.95 6.09 8.47
CA THR A 469 15.64 6.01 7.18
C THR A 469 15.72 4.59 6.64
N SER A 470 15.51 3.56 7.48
CA SER A 470 15.60 2.16 7.06
C SER A 470 14.36 1.71 6.28
N PRO A 471 14.52 1.02 5.14
CA PRO A 471 13.40 0.49 4.37
C PRO A 471 12.69 -0.68 5.06
N PHE A 472 13.39 -1.46 5.90
CA PHE A 472 12.85 -2.63 6.55
C PHE A 472 13.34 -2.69 8.01
N ALA A 473 12.50 -2.28 8.96
CA ALA A 473 12.87 -2.09 10.35
C ALA A 473 12.10 -3.04 11.28
N PHE A 474 12.80 -3.67 12.21
CA PHE A 474 12.18 -4.42 13.30
C PHE A 474 11.64 -3.44 14.37
N THR A 475 10.36 -3.55 14.70
CA THR A 475 9.68 -2.65 15.64
C THR A 475 9.04 -3.43 16.81
N GLY A 476 9.85 -4.23 17.50
CA GLY A 476 9.50 -4.95 18.73
C GLY A 476 8.94 -6.35 18.52
N ASN A 477 7.96 -6.55 17.67
CA ASN A 477 7.36 -7.87 17.40
C ASN A 477 6.87 -8.03 15.96
N LYS A 478 7.33 -7.17 15.06
CA LYS A 478 6.98 -7.13 13.65
C LYS A 478 8.07 -6.40 12.87
N PHE A 479 8.04 -6.52 11.57
CA PHE A 479 8.82 -5.70 10.66
C PHE A 479 7.94 -4.67 9.98
N GLU A 480 8.44 -3.45 9.89
CA GLU A 480 7.84 -2.35 9.18
C GLU A 480 8.55 -2.18 7.83
N PHE A 481 7.89 -2.53 6.74
CA PHE A 481 8.36 -2.26 5.39
C PHE A 481 7.83 -0.89 4.96
N ARG A 482 8.71 0.11 4.90
CA ARG A 482 8.37 1.54 4.79
C ARG A 482 8.34 2.07 3.36
N ALA A 483 8.80 1.26 2.40
CA ALA A 483 8.96 1.66 1.02
C ALA A 483 7.66 1.65 0.17
N PRO A 484 6.59 0.88 0.47
CA PRO A 484 5.37 0.92 -0.34
C PRO A 484 4.78 2.32 -0.46
N GLY A 485 4.35 2.68 -1.66
CA GLY A 485 3.70 3.97 -1.93
C GLY A 485 2.23 3.99 -1.51
N SER A 486 1.72 5.18 -1.17
CA SER A 486 0.35 5.35 -0.66
C SER A 486 -0.75 4.95 -1.66
N SER A 487 -0.49 4.98 -2.96
CA SER A 487 -1.43 4.56 -4.00
C SER A 487 -1.40 3.07 -4.32
N GLN A 488 -0.39 2.33 -3.82
CA GLN A 488 -0.16 0.93 -4.18
C GLN A 488 -1.03 -0.04 -3.36
N SER A 489 -1.39 -1.19 -3.96
CA SER A 489 -1.92 -2.32 -3.20
C SER A 489 -0.82 -2.99 -2.37
N LEU A 490 -1.12 -3.33 -1.12
CA LEU A 490 -0.20 -4.10 -0.27
C LEU A 490 -0.12 -5.59 -0.63
N ALA A 491 -0.98 -6.09 -1.50
CA ALA A 491 -0.94 -7.49 -1.88
C ALA A 491 0.40 -7.89 -2.52
N TYR A 492 0.95 -7.03 -3.40
CA TYR A 492 2.22 -7.33 -4.08
C TYR A 492 3.41 -7.49 -3.10
N PRO A 493 3.76 -6.51 -2.26
CA PRO A 493 4.85 -6.71 -1.31
C PRO A 493 4.60 -7.89 -0.37
N ASN A 494 3.36 -8.17 0.00
CA ASN A 494 3.07 -9.25 0.94
C ASN A 494 3.12 -10.64 0.31
N TYR A 495 2.66 -10.86 -0.93
CA TYR A 495 2.86 -12.16 -1.54
C TYR A 495 4.33 -12.45 -1.86
N VAL A 496 5.13 -11.42 -2.14
CA VAL A 496 6.58 -11.56 -2.28
C VAL A 496 7.20 -11.91 -0.91
N LEU A 497 6.91 -11.15 0.16
CA LEU A 497 7.42 -11.44 1.51
C LEU A 497 7.08 -12.86 1.97
N ASN A 498 5.85 -13.31 1.79
CA ASN A 498 5.43 -14.66 2.13
C ASN A 498 6.22 -15.72 1.36
N THR A 499 6.43 -15.52 0.06
CA THR A 499 7.10 -16.50 -0.81
C THR A 499 8.59 -16.62 -0.49
N ILE A 500 9.29 -15.47 -0.34
CA ILE A 500 10.73 -15.49 -0.01
C ILE A 500 10.97 -16.01 1.41
N LEU A 501 10.06 -15.74 2.35
CA LEU A 501 10.13 -16.29 3.69
C LEU A 501 9.87 -17.81 3.68
N ALA A 502 8.93 -18.29 2.88
CA ALA A 502 8.69 -19.73 2.71
C ALA A 502 9.94 -20.45 2.19
N GLU A 503 10.67 -19.88 1.23
CA GLU A 503 11.92 -20.44 0.72
C GLU A 503 13.01 -20.49 1.81
N SER A 504 13.17 -19.42 2.57
CA SER A 504 14.17 -19.40 3.65
C SER A 504 13.82 -20.36 4.78
N LEU A 505 12.55 -20.48 5.14
CA LEU A 505 12.09 -21.47 6.12
C LEU A 505 12.30 -22.90 5.64
N GLU A 506 12.05 -23.19 4.35
CA GLU A 506 12.36 -24.50 3.76
C GLU A 506 13.84 -24.84 3.89
N THR A 507 14.71 -23.90 3.49
CA THR A 507 16.18 -24.07 3.57
C THR A 507 16.62 -24.37 5.01
N ILE A 508 16.13 -23.62 5.99
CA ILE A 508 16.43 -23.84 7.40
C ILE A 508 15.87 -25.18 7.88
N ALA A 509 14.63 -25.55 7.48
CA ALA A 509 14.04 -26.83 7.83
C ALA A 509 14.88 -28.00 7.31
N GLU A 510 15.34 -27.95 6.06
CA GLU A 510 16.21 -28.98 5.46
C GLU A 510 17.55 -29.10 6.22
N GLN A 511 18.16 -28.00 6.60
CA GLN A 511 19.38 -28.00 7.40
C GLN A 511 19.15 -28.65 8.78
N ILE A 512 18.04 -28.33 9.46
CA ILE A 512 17.70 -28.92 10.75
C ILE A 512 17.37 -30.42 10.60
N GLU A 513 16.66 -30.82 9.54
CA GLU A 513 16.35 -32.22 9.25
C GLU A 513 17.58 -33.07 8.97
N ALA A 514 18.61 -32.49 8.35
CA ALA A 514 19.89 -33.14 8.10
C ALA A 514 20.71 -33.41 9.37
N LEU A 515 20.43 -32.69 10.49
CA LEU A 515 21.09 -32.89 11.74
C LEU A 515 20.63 -34.23 12.40
N PRO A 516 21.56 -35.00 13.03
CA PRO A 516 21.22 -36.09 13.92
C PRO A 516 20.24 -35.62 15.00
N LYS A 517 19.24 -36.43 15.36
CA LYS A 517 18.24 -36.04 16.37
C LYS A 517 18.84 -35.60 17.72
N ALA A 518 19.96 -36.20 18.13
CA ALA A 518 20.68 -35.82 19.36
C ALA A 518 21.25 -34.41 19.26
N ASP A 519 21.79 -34.02 18.09
CA ASP A 519 22.47 -32.74 17.89
C ASP A 519 21.46 -31.58 17.78
N ARG A 520 20.24 -31.85 17.36
CA ARG A 520 19.16 -30.84 17.35
C ARG A 520 18.93 -30.25 18.75
N LYS A 521 19.03 -31.07 19.79
CA LYS A 521 18.86 -30.65 21.19
C LYS A 521 20.16 -30.11 21.82
N ASN A 522 21.33 -30.41 21.25
CA ASN A 522 22.62 -30.09 21.79
C ASN A 522 23.35 -28.94 21.05
N GLY A 523 22.58 -27.90 20.65
CA GLY A 523 23.16 -26.70 20.03
C GLY A 523 23.20 -26.74 18.48
N GLY A 524 22.82 -27.85 17.84
CA GLY A 524 22.82 -27.94 16.37
C GLY A 524 21.93 -26.93 15.68
N ILE A 525 20.74 -26.64 16.23
CA ILE A 525 19.84 -25.63 15.72
C ILE A 525 20.45 -24.23 15.87
N GLN A 526 21.08 -23.92 16.99
CA GLN A 526 21.79 -22.66 17.20
C GLN A 526 22.94 -22.47 16.20
N ASN A 527 23.62 -23.56 15.80
CA ASN A 527 24.64 -23.51 14.76
C ASN A 527 24.02 -23.17 13.39
N VAL A 528 22.91 -23.77 13.02
CA VAL A 528 22.18 -23.42 11.78
C VAL A 528 21.80 -21.94 11.75
N ILE A 529 21.24 -21.42 12.85
CA ILE A 529 20.93 -19.99 13.01
C ILE A 529 22.18 -19.13 12.83
N ARG A 530 23.28 -19.47 13.55
CA ARG A 530 24.54 -18.72 13.50
C ARG A 530 25.13 -18.69 12.09
N GLU A 531 25.19 -19.82 11.41
CA GLU A 531 25.74 -19.94 10.05
C GLU A 531 24.91 -19.12 9.06
N THR A 532 23.59 -19.23 9.14
CA THR A 532 22.67 -18.45 8.29
C THR A 532 22.81 -16.95 8.54
N LEU A 533 22.82 -16.49 9.79
CA LEU A 533 23.04 -15.08 10.13
C LEU A 533 24.42 -14.58 9.65
N THR A 534 25.46 -15.40 9.79
CA THR A 534 26.82 -15.05 9.32
C THR A 534 26.85 -14.82 7.83
N LEU A 535 26.14 -15.65 7.06
CA LEU A 535 26.04 -15.53 5.59
C LEU A 535 25.29 -14.25 5.15
N HIS A 536 24.23 -13.91 5.87
CA HIS A 536 23.29 -12.85 5.49
C HIS A 536 23.43 -11.54 6.27
N LYS A 537 24.40 -11.41 7.20
CA LYS A 537 24.60 -10.21 8.01
C LYS A 537 24.87 -8.93 7.20
N ARG A 538 25.28 -9.05 5.94
CA ARG A 538 25.59 -7.89 5.07
C ARG A 538 24.40 -6.95 4.88
N ILE A 539 23.16 -7.44 5.02
CA ILE A 539 21.94 -6.67 4.87
C ILE A 539 21.61 -5.82 6.11
N LEU A 540 22.20 -6.18 7.28
CA LEU A 540 21.95 -5.49 8.55
C LEU A 540 22.69 -4.15 8.58
N PHE A 541 21.96 -3.07 8.80
CA PHE A 541 22.54 -1.73 8.85
C PHE A 541 21.86 -0.87 9.93
N PRO A 542 22.62 -0.48 10.99
CA PRO A 542 22.08 0.31 12.09
C PRO A 542 22.17 1.82 11.89
N GLY A 543 22.79 2.29 10.79
CA GLY A 543 23.11 3.70 10.55
C GLY A 543 22.05 4.48 9.81
N ASP A 544 22.43 5.70 9.39
CA ASP A 544 21.62 6.58 8.58
C ASP A 544 21.66 6.16 7.10
N ASN A 545 20.52 5.68 6.58
CA ASN A 545 20.40 5.22 5.19
C ASN A 545 20.41 6.39 4.17
N TYR A 546 20.29 7.65 4.59
CA TYR A 546 20.41 8.81 3.69
C TYR A 546 21.85 9.28 3.48
N ALA A 547 22.78 8.85 4.32
CA ALA A 547 24.18 9.26 4.20
C ALA A 547 24.81 8.75 2.90
N ASP A 548 25.55 9.60 2.18
CA ASP A 548 26.29 9.21 0.96
C ASP A 548 27.24 8.05 1.23
N ALA A 549 27.82 8.00 2.43
CA ALA A 549 28.68 6.90 2.89
C ALA A 549 27.97 5.55 2.87
N TRP A 550 26.65 5.52 3.09
CA TRP A 550 25.87 4.27 3.03
C TRP A 550 25.82 3.69 1.61
N THR A 551 25.63 4.51 0.59
CA THR A 551 25.64 4.04 -0.79
C THR A 551 26.96 3.33 -1.14
N GLN A 552 28.10 3.90 -0.72
CA GLN A 552 29.43 3.30 -0.94
C GLN A 552 29.63 2.03 -0.12
N GLU A 553 29.15 2.01 1.11
CA GLU A 553 29.24 0.84 1.99
C GLU A 553 28.36 -0.31 1.48
N ALA A 554 27.14 -0.01 1.03
CA ALA A 554 26.23 -0.97 0.46
C ALA A 554 26.81 -1.64 -0.81
N GLU A 555 27.45 -0.86 -1.68
CA GLU A 555 28.16 -1.38 -2.85
C GLU A 555 29.30 -2.34 -2.46
N LYS A 556 30.12 -1.98 -1.46
CA LYS A 556 31.16 -2.87 -0.94
C LYS A 556 30.61 -4.17 -0.36
N ARG A 557 29.44 -4.13 0.25
CA ARG A 557 28.73 -5.30 0.77
C ARG A 557 28.05 -6.14 -0.32
N GLY A 558 28.03 -5.66 -1.58
CA GLY A 558 27.34 -6.30 -2.71
C GLY A 558 25.81 -6.20 -2.62
N LEU A 559 25.27 -5.15 -1.99
CA LEU A 559 23.85 -4.85 -1.95
C LEU A 559 23.44 -4.12 -3.22
N LEU A 560 22.22 -4.37 -3.68
CA LEU A 560 21.67 -3.76 -4.89
C LEU A 560 21.22 -2.32 -4.64
N ASN A 561 21.54 -1.42 -5.58
CA ASN A 561 21.05 -0.05 -5.59
C ASN A 561 20.23 0.20 -6.85
N LEU A 562 19.00 -0.26 -6.85
CA LEU A 562 18.04 -0.10 -7.96
C LEU A 562 17.31 1.24 -7.80
N ARG A 563 17.93 2.33 -8.28
CA ARG A 563 17.55 3.72 -7.96
C ARG A 563 16.16 4.10 -8.43
N ASP A 564 15.73 3.58 -9.56
CA ASP A 564 14.47 3.93 -10.21
C ASP A 564 13.65 2.68 -10.60
N THR A 565 12.45 2.91 -11.04
CA THR A 565 11.52 1.85 -11.45
C THR A 565 12.05 1.04 -12.64
N PRO A 566 12.60 1.60 -13.73
CA PRO A 566 13.19 0.81 -14.80
C PRO A 566 14.27 -0.17 -14.33
N ALA A 567 15.21 0.27 -13.51
CA ALA A 567 16.24 -0.58 -12.93
C ALA A 567 15.66 -1.72 -12.08
N ALA A 568 14.62 -1.44 -11.30
CA ALA A 568 13.95 -2.45 -10.47
C ALA A 568 13.14 -3.46 -11.30
N LEU A 569 12.41 -3.00 -12.33
CA LEU A 569 11.62 -3.86 -13.19
C LEU A 569 12.48 -4.74 -14.09
N GLY A 570 13.68 -4.27 -14.50
CA GLY A 570 14.64 -5.05 -15.25
C GLY A 570 15.08 -6.34 -14.54
N MET A 571 14.99 -6.40 -13.21
CA MET A 571 15.34 -7.59 -12.42
C MET A 571 14.23 -8.66 -12.37
N LEU A 572 12.99 -8.31 -12.74
CA LEU A 572 11.85 -9.23 -12.59
C LEU A 572 11.98 -10.48 -13.45
N ASN A 573 12.56 -10.37 -14.65
CA ASN A 573 12.70 -11.48 -15.59
C ASN A 573 13.92 -12.38 -15.30
N ASP A 574 14.63 -12.17 -14.18
CA ASP A 574 15.68 -13.09 -13.75
C ASP A 574 15.07 -14.49 -13.53
N ALA A 575 15.69 -15.51 -14.12
CA ALA A 575 15.22 -16.90 -14.04
C ALA A 575 15.06 -17.40 -12.59
N LYS A 576 15.86 -16.92 -11.65
CA LYS A 576 15.73 -17.26 -10.23
C LYS A 576 14.38 -16.82 -9.66
N ASN A 577 13.86 -15.66 -10.11
CA ASN A 577 12.61 -15.09 -9.63
C ASN A 577 11.41 -15.87 -10.18
N VAL A 578 11.43 -16.22 -11.47
CA VAL A 578 10.40 -17.09 -12.07
C VAL A 578 10.37 -18.45 -11.36
N ALA A 579 11.53 -19.10 -11.23
CA ALA A 579 11.64 -20.40 -10.57
C ALA A 579 11.16 -20.40 -9.11
N LEU A 580 11.37 -19.30 -8.37
CA LEU A 580 10.88 -19.15 -6.99
C LEU A 580 9.37 -19.25 -6.95
N PHE A 581 8.66 -18.46 -7.75
CA PHE A 581 7.19 -18.40 -7.72
C PHE A 581 6.54 -19.68 -8.25
N GLU A 582 7.15 -20.33 -9.24
CA GLU A 582 6.70 -21.64 -9.72
C GLU A 582 6.90 -22.73 -8.68
N LYS A 583 8.07 -22.79 -8.03
CA LYS A 583 8.37 -23.77 -6.97
C LYS A 583 7.31 -23.83 -5.89
N TYR A 584 6.82 -22.65 -5.45
CA TYR A 584 5.82 -22.54 -4.41
C TYR A 584 4.39 -22.46 -4.95
N SER A 585 4.19 -22.64 -6.24
CA SER A 585 2.88 -22.59 -6.91
C SER A 585 2.12 -21.27 -6.63
N VAL A 586 2.86 -20.17 -6.45
CA VAL A 586 2.28 -18.83 -6.22
C VAL A 586 1.90 -18.20 -7.54
N LEU A 587 2.80 -18.25 -8.53
CA LEU A 587 2.55 -17.81 -9.91
C LEU A 587 3.27 -18.76 -10.87
N SER A 588 2.62 -19.12 -11.98
CA SER A 588 3.27 -19.76 -13.12
C SER A 588 4.18 -18.77 -13.84
N GLU A 589 5.13 -19.26 -14.63
CA GLU A 589 5.94 -18.41 -15.50
C GLU A 589 5.08 -17.47 -16.35
N ARG A 590 4.01 -17.99 -16.94
CA ARG A 590 3.07 -17.21 -17.77
C ARG A 590 2.41 -16.08 -16.97
N GLU A 591 1.93 -16.36 -15.75
CA GLU A 591 1.33 -15.35 -14.86
C GLU A 591 2.39 -14.31 -14.43
N TRP A 592 3.63 -14.73 -14.18
CA TRP A 592 4.71 -13.84 -13.80
C TRP A 592 5.09 -12.87 -14.92
N LEU A 593 5.34 -13.38 -16.13
CA LEU A 593 5.67 -12.56 -17.29
C LEU A 593 4.56 -11.58 -17.66
N SER A 594 3.31 -12.02 -17.54
CA SER A 594 2.15 -11.13 -17.69
C SER A 594 2.18 -9.94 -16.72
N ARG A 595 2.48 -10.18 -15.45
CA ARG A 595 2.54 -9.12 -14.41
C ARG A 595 3.68 -8.16 -14.70
N THR A 596 4.83 -8.67 -15.08
CA THR A 596 5.98 -7.84 -15.47
C THR A 596 5.63 -6.90 -16.61
N ALA A 597 4.97 -7.42 -17.65
CA ALA A 597 4.51 -6.61 -18.78
C ALA A 597 3.52 -5.53 -18.34
N ILE A 598 2.52 -5.87 -17.51
CA ILE A 598 1.50 -4.91 -17.03
C ILE A 598 2.13 -3.80 -16.19
N VAL A 599 3.03 -4.13 -15.27
CA VAL A 599 3.68 -3.12 -14.42
C VAL A 599 4.55 -2.18 -15.25
N SER A 600 5.28 -2.73 -16.24
CA SER A 600 6.10 -1.94 -17.16
C SER A 600 5.25 -1.00 -18.02
N GLU A 601 4.17 -1.50 -18.60
CA GLU A 601 3.22 -0.70 -19.37
C GLU A 601 2.58 0.41 -18.52
N ALA A 602 2.16 0.10 -17.30
CA ALA A 602 1.57 1.06 -16.38
C ALA A 602 2.55 2.20 -16.02
N TYR A 603 3.83 1.89 -15.86
CA TYR A 603 4.87 2.90 -15.64
C TYR A 603 4.99 3.85 -16.84
N MET A 604 5.12 3.30 -18.04
CA MET A 604 5.26 4.09 -19.28
C MET A 604 4.03 4.96 -19.54
N GLU A 605 2.81 4.41 -19.36
CA GLU A 605 1.58 5.17 -19.59
C GLU A 605 1.42 6.34 -18.59
N LYS A 606 1.82 6.16 -17.32
CA LYS A 606 1.85 7.27 -16.36
C LYS A 606 2.76 8.40 -16.83
N LEU A 607 3.98 8.09 -17.26
CA LEU A 607 4.91 9.10 -17.78
C LEU A 607 4.39 9.78 -19.06
N ARG A 608 3.76 9.01 -19.97
CA ARG A 608 3.12 9.55 -21.17
C ARG A 608 1.99 10.51 -20.85
N VAL A 609 1.15 10.18 -19.86
CA VAL A 609 0.07 11.08 -19.40
C VAL A 609 0.67 12.37 -18.83
N GLU A 610 1.68 12.28 -17.97
CA GLU A 610 2.38 13.47 -17.42
C GLU A 610 2.97 14.34 -18.54
N ALA A 611 3.63 13.75 -19.52
CA ALA A 611 4.22 14.48 -20.64
C ALA A 611 3.15 15.15 -21.51
N ARG A 612 2.04 14.49 -21.82
CA ARG A 612 0.91 15.08 -22.57
C ARG A 612 0.29 16.27 -21.82
N VAL A 613 0.07 16.12 -20.52
CA VAL A 613 -0.47 17.20 -19.68
C VAL A 613 0.53 18.38 -19.57
N ALA A 614 1.82 18.07 -19.46
CA ALA A 614 2.85 19.12 -19.45
C ALA A 614 2.84 19.92 -20.75
N ILE A 615 2.75 19.26 -21.91
CA ILE A 615 2.65 19.92 -23.22
C ILE A 615 1.38 20.78 -23.28
N ASP A 616 0.23 20.23 -22.88
CA ASP A 616 -1.05 20.96 -22.94
C ASP A 616 -1.00 22.21 -22.07
N MET A 617 -0.57 22.13 -20.81
CA MET A 617 -0.45 23.27 -19.91
C MET A 617 0.57 24.29 -20.42
N ALA A 618 1.71 23.84 -20.93
CA ALA A 618 2.75 24.72 -21.47
C ALA A 618 2.24 25.49 -22.69
N ALA A 619 1.62 24.81 -23.65
CA ALA A 619 1.16 25.41 -24.89
C ALA A 619 -0.10 26.29 -24.71
N THR A 620 -1.04 25.89 -23.84
CA THR A 620 -2.34 26.56 -23.73
C THR A 620 -2.43 27.58 -22.58
N LEU A 621 -1.62 27.43 -21.53
CA LEU A 621 -1.64 28.31 -20.37
C LEU A 621 -0.40 29.19 -20.26
N PHE A 622 0.81 28.61 -20.33
CA PHE A 622 2.04 29.34 -20.00
C PHE A 622 2.57 30.12 -21.18
N LEU A 623 2.61 29.55 -22.38
CA LEU A 623 3.06 30.25 -23.58
C LEU A 623 2.20 31.49 -23.87
N PRO A 624 0.84 31.40 -23.88
CA PRO A 624 0.00 32.60 -24.03
C PRO A 624 0.17 33.63 -22.90
N ALA A 625 0.45 33.19 -21.66
CA ALA A 625 0.71 34.09 -20.55
C ALA A 625 2.05 34.81 -20.73
N GLY A 626 3.08 34.14 -21.21
CA GLY A 626 4.38 34.70 -21.56
C GLY A 626 4.26 35.77 -22.66
N LEU A 627 3.54 35.46 -23.74
CA LEU A 627 3.31 36.43 -24.83
C LEU A 627 2.54 37.65 -24.35
N ARG A 628 1.53 37.53 -23.48
CA ARG A 628 0.84 38.66 -22.87
C ARG A 628 1.76 39.50 -21.96
N ALA A 629 2.66 38.88 -21.21
CA ALA A 629 3.63 39.57 -20.36
C ALA A 629 4.65 40.30 -21.22
N GLN A 630 5.14 39.68 -22.29
CA GLN A 630 6.03 40.31 -23.26
C GLN A 630 5.40 41.55 -23.87
N HIS A 631 4.15 41.45 -24.36
CA HIS A 631 3.41 42.60 -24.94
C HIS A 631 3.29 43.77 -23.94
N LYS A 632 2.82 43.52 -22.71
CA LYS A 632 2.68 44.55 -21.68
C LYS A 632 4.00 45.22 -21.33
N THR A 633 5.09 44.47 -21.29
CA THR A 633 6.42 45.01 -20.99
C THR A 633 6.93 45.84 -22.14
N ALA A 634 6.71 45.42 -23.40
CA ALA A 634 7.07 46.17 -24.60
C ALA A 634 6.29 47.49 -24.70
N ASP A 635 4.99 47.48 -24.46
CA ASP A 635 4.13 48.67 -24.41
C ASP A 635 4.60 49.68 -23.36
N SER A 636 4.88 49.19 -22.14
CA SER A 636 5.40 50.03 -21.05
C SER A 636 6.74 50.67 -21.40
N LEU A 637 7.64 49.90 -22.05
CA LEU A 637 8.94 50.43 -22.51
C LEU A 637 8.77 51.51 -23.60
N SER A 638 7.89 51.24 -24.56
CA SER A 638 7.60 52.22 -25.66
C SER A 638 6.97 53.48 -25.12
N ALA A 639 6.00 53.38 -24.21
CA ALA A 639 5.35 54.52 -23.57
C ALA A 639 6.34 55.35 -22.74
N ALA A 640 7.24 54.72 -21.97
CA ALA A 640 8.25 55.42 -21.19
C ALA A 640 9.27 56.17 -22.06
N ARG A 641 9.73 55.57 -23.17
CA ARG A 641 10.60 56.23 -24.17
C ARG A 641 9.94 57.40 -24.82
N GLY A 642 8.66 57.34 -25.13
CA GLY A 642 7.89 58.42 -25.72
C GLY A 642 7.56 59.57 -24.76
N ALA A 643 7.50 59.28 -23.46
CA ALA A 643 7.11 60.26 -22.45
C ALA A 643 8.28 61.15 -21.97
N CYS A 644 9.51 60.62 -21.93
CA CYS A 644 10.67 61.37 -21.45
C CYS A 644 11.98 60.81 -22.05
N GLU A 645 12.76 61.65 -22.69
CA GLU A 645 14.09 61.28 -23.16
C GLU A 645 15.09 61.19 -21.99
N GLY A 646 16.00 60.23 -22.03
CA GLY A 646 17.07 60.06 -21.03
C GLY A 646 16.71 59.21 -19.80
N LEU A 647 15.53 58.59 -19.76
CA LEU A 647 15.21 57.63 -18.71
C LEU A 647 16.14 56.40 -18.78
N ASN A 648 16.62 55.95 -17.63
CA ASN A 648 17.28 54.64 -17.55
C ASN A 648 16.21 53.55 -17.59
N LEU A 649 16.18 52.79 -18.67
CA LEU A 649 15.22 51.71 -18.94
C LEU A 649 15.89 50.35 -19.01
N ASP A 650 17.11 50.18 -18.50
CA ASP A 650 17.89 48.95 -18.56
C ASP A 650 17.15 47.78 -17.88
N VAL A 651 16.47 48.04 -16.76
CA VAL A 651 15.67 47.01 -16.05
C VAL A 651 14.55 46.50 -16.94
N GLN A 652 13.79 47.37 -17.60
CA GLN A 652 12.68 47.02 -18.48
C GLN A 652 13.17 46.28 -19.74
N ILE A 653 14.29 46.71 -20.33
CA ILE A 653 14.91 46.08 -21.50
C ILE A 653 15.40 44.68 -21.14
N ASN A 654 16.12 44.53 -20.02
CA ASN A 654 16.63 43.25 -19.57
C ASN A 654 15.48 42.30 -19.26
N HIS A 655 14.40 42.79 -18.62
CA HIS A 655 13.20 41.99 -18.32
C HIS A 655 12.49 41.51 -19.61
N LEU A 656 12.31 42.40 -20.59
CA LEU A 656 11.73 42.07 -21.89
C LEU A 656 12.56 41.03 -22.63
N THR A 657 13.88 41.20 -22.68
CA THR A 657 14.80 40.24 -23.29
C THR A 657 14.71 38.89 -22.63
N LYS A 658 14.70 38.84 -21.28
CA LYS A 658 14.57 37.60 -20.54
C LYS A 658 13.24 36.89 -20.83
N ILE A 659 12.12 37.63 -20.89
CA ILE A 659 10.80 37.04 -21.24
C ILE A 659 10.85 36.48 -22.66
N ALA A 660 11.39 37.19 -23.64
CA ALA A 660 11.47 36.73 -25.02
C ALA A 660 12.27 35.43 -25.15
N ASN A 661 13.44 35.35 -24.51
CA ASN A 661 14.26 34.12 -24.51
C ASN A 661 13.52 32.95 -23.86
N LEU A 662 12.91 33.15 -22.69
CA LEU A 662 12.15 32.09 -22.01
C LEU A 662 10.94 31.60 -22.83
N ILE A 663 10.29 32.45 -23.62
CA ILE A 663 9.23 32.08 -24.54
C ILE A 663 9.76 31.14 -25.64
N SER A 664 10.92 31.49 -26.22
CA SER A 664 11.57 30.66 -27.25
C SER A 664 11.99 29.29 -26.67
N ASP A 665 12.68 29.31 -25.52
CA ASP A 665 13.10 28.07 -24.84
C ASP A 665 11.89 27.15 -24.49
N LEU A 666 10.78 27.78 -24.07
CA LEU A 666 9.55 27.03 -23.76
C LEU A 666 8.95 26.40 -25.02
N GLN A 667 8.88 27.12 -26.13
CA GLN A 667 8.39 26.59 -27.40
C GLN A 667 9.26 25.44 -27.91
N GLU A 668 10.57 25.59 -27.90
CA GLU A 668 11.52 24.54 -28.27
C GLU A 668 11.36 23.29 -27.41
N SER A 669 11.19 23.47 -26.08
CA SER A 669 10.94 22.36 -25.16
C SER A 669 9.63 21.64 -25.43
N ILE A 670 8.57 22.37 -25.77
CA ILE A 670 7.27 21.80 -26.15
C ILE A 670 7.43 20.92 -27.42
N ASP A 671 8.13 21.45 -28.42
CA ASP A 671 8.29 20.78 -29.71
C ASP A 671 9.16 19.51 -29.56
N LEU A 672 10.25 19.60 -28.77
CA LEU A 672 11.09 18.45 -28.45
C LEU A 672 10.30 17.35 -27.73
N LEU A 673 9.49 17.73 -26.73
CA LEU A 673 8.70 16.75 -25.98
C LEU A 673 7.61 16.10 -26.86
N ARG A 674 7.00 16.85 -27.78
CA ARG A 674 6.07 16.32 -28.80
C ARG A 674 6.73 15.32 -29.71
N GLU A 675 7.94 15.64 -30.19
CA GLU A 675 8.72 14.74 -31.05
C GLU A 675 9.02 13.41 -30.34
N ARG A 676 9.49 13.48 -29.08
CA ARG A 676 9.77 12.29 -28.26
C ARG A 676 8.53 11.43 -28.01
N LEU A 677 7.38 12.04 -27.80
CA LEU A 677 6.12 11.31 -27.66
C LEU A 677 5.58 10.72 -28.99
N GLY A 678 5.84 11.38 -30.12
CA GLY A 678 5.39 10.94 -31.43
C GLY A 678 6.22 9.79 -32.02
N ASN A 679 7.45 9.63 -31.57
CA ASN A 679 8.39 8.59 -31.99
C ASN A 679 8.79 7.72 -30.79
N PRO A 680 7.87 6.96 -30.18
CA PRO A 680 8.27 6.01 -29.14
C PRO A 680 9.17 4.94 -29.73
N PRO A 681 10.11 4.36 -28.96
CA PRO A 681 10.85 3.19 -29.39
C PRO A 681 9.90 2.08 -29.88
N VAL A 682 10.30 1.35 -30.92
CA VAL A 682 9.44 0.37 -31.61
C VAL A 682 9.02 -0.80 -30.71
N GLU A 683 9.80 -1.08 -29.68
CA GLU A 683 9.43 -1.98 -28.60
C GLU A 683 9.56 -1.21 -27.26
N PRO A 684 8.50 -1.23 -26.44
CA PRO A 684 8.56 -0.59 -25.14
C PRO A 684 9.43 -1.42 -24.19
N ASP A 685 10.74 -1.26 -24.26
CA ASP A 685 11.63 -1.75 -23.22
C ASP A 685 11.63 -0.70 -22.10
N PRO A 686 11.12 -1.01 -20.89
CA PRO A 686 11.13 -0.06 -19.77
C PRO A 686 12.53 0.28 -19.29
N VAL A 687 13.56 -0.44 -19.75
CA VAL A 687 14.99 -0.24 -19.41
C VAL A 687 15.71 0.60 -20.47
N ALA A 688 15.19 0.73 -21.68
CA ALA A 688 15.68 1.61 -22.75
C ALA A 688 14.98 2.98 -22.69
#